data_ba683fd1503699b01d436032b35cc35e
#
_entry.id   ba683fd1503699b01d436032b35cc35e
#
_cell.length_a   1.000
_cell.length_b   1.000
_cell.length_c   1.000
_cell.angle_alpha   90.00
_cell.angle_beta   90.00
_cell.angle_gamma   90.00
#
_symmetry.space_group_name_H-M   'P 1'
#
loop_
_entity.id
_entity.type
_entity.pdbx_description
1 polymer ?
#
loop_
_entity_poly.entity_id
_entity_poly.type
_entity_poly.pdbx_seq_one_letter_code
_entity_poly.pdbx_strand_id
1 'polypeptide(L)'
;VIRAGYPRCVVNDNIQSYDHDIRKKKGLSANTKLAIYCPTYRDNNGANFMKSALPDMKRLAEVLHENNILLILKMHPLVEKDTQYLAMKEVYREHPNFYFWENEDDVYEIFSDIDIAIVDYSSIFYDLLARGVKTFIRYFYDIDDKENFRDFVFDVREMTCGTEASDFDELLAALASCKETEKKELDRINQLFWSYSDENDCERIIDTALSFTPEKREFPKLYSFDIFDTLFSRQCCHPSSVFDNVRKKLEQSDCGYDSYFIRKFSQIRRWCESNVREFYKKSVLIRNDDHLEIQLSEIYDHMATLFPLTDEQKQQLITWECEEEIRSVIPLTDHIDMLKSYLAEGNDVVLISDMYLPKETIQKMLAKADPLLATLPLFLSSDIGYQKTTRKLFLEVYNSLDYHYSEWIHIGDNKFADDTQPSRLGIHTQPVSIPELDDYEKHMAAYIEEYGMHSVVKLFRNFRLEEHTDKETFAYKYASLYFVPYVHWAVHDALKRGYKTLYFISRDGYYLKLMADAVIESKGLQLRTKYIYGSRKAWRVPSFIDKVDEEFFEPYGNFSGVRNFNKLLSALLIDEATFDKFFPELGYLKTTKRYSDQLISDVSQKLKRSDAYKEHLLAVAKKQRVIVSDYLRQEIDFNEPFAFVEYWGRGYTQDCLTRLLADAAGHEVDDPMYYVRSIYPTIGKSIRYNYTCNTHSVVFAESIFANLPYRTIETYEETNGRIEPVFNSCENDKEMNQALKTYLVRFAKDFCALNLEDEFTTGHYLYDFGMANFKQTTDDPILLNVFGSLKDAVALGERAEEYAPPVTFQTIVDWMHGKSYHTKSFEMSMKKSKFIYRWIYKSYCYYCDNIRGKIFKNKY
;
A
#
# COMPACT_ATOMS: atom_id res chain seq x y z
N VAL A 1 4.17 -30.76 -35.21
CA VAL A 1 4.37 -29.84 -36.34
C VAL A 1 4.16 -30.62 -37.63
N ILE A 2 3.31 -30.12 -38.51
CA ILE A 2 3.00 -30.72 -39.79
C ILE A 2 3.73 -29.92 -40.89
N ARG A 3 4.54 -30.61 -41.69
CA ARG A 3 5.24 -29.98 -42.84
C ARG A 3 4.41 -30.22 -44.10
N ALA A 4 3.69 -29.17 -44.51
CA ALA A 4 2.80 -29.29 -45.67
C ALA A 4 3.09 -28.25 -46.79
N GLY A 5 3.99 -27.30 -46.51
CA GLY A 5 4.32 -26.21 -47.43
C GLY A 5 3.68 -24.90 -47.00
N TYR A 6 3.85 -23.85 -47.82
CA TYR A 6 3.38 -22.49 -47.53
C TYR A 6 2.75 -21.85 -48.77
N PRO A 7 1.46 -21.95 -48.97
CA PRO A 7 0.74 -21.69 -50.19
C PRO A 7 1.00 -20.31 -50.83
N ARG A 8 1.22 -19.27 -50.03
CA ARG A 8 1.45 -17.92 -50.58
C ARG A 8 2.74 -17.78 -51.37
N CYS A 9 3.69 -18.73 -51.21
CA CYS A 9 4.95 -18.74 -51.97
C CYS A 9 4.94 -19.69 -53.14
N VAL A 10 3.83 -20.38 -53.42
CA VAL A 10 3.68 -21.26 -54.56
C VAL A 10 3.69 -20.44 -55.87
N VAL A 11 4.52 -20.86 -56.81
CA VAL A 11 4.53 -20.32 -58.17
C VAL A 11 3.36 -20.93 -58.93
N ASN A 12 2.35 -20.15 -59.28
CA ASN A 12 1.25 -20.60 -60.09
C ASN A 12 1.26 -19.86 -61.44
N ASP A 13 1.73 -20.55 -62.45
CA ASP A 13 1.83 -20.00 -63.85
C ASP A 13 0.44 -19.68 -64.43
N ASN A 14 -0.65 -20.12 -63.81
CA ASN A 14 -2.00 -19.83 -64.25
C ASN A 14 -2.63 -18.57 -63.60
N ILE A 15 -1.96 -17.91 -62.69
CA ILE A 15 -2.37 -16.59 -62.23
C ILE A 15 -2.06 -15.62 -63.39
N GLN A 16 -3.08 -15.22 -64.14
CA GLN A 16 -2.94 -14.12 -65.04
C GLN A 16 -2.41 -12.94 -64.25
N SER A 17 -1.15 -12.54 -64.55
CA SER A 17 -0.58 -11.36 -63.93
C SER A 17 -1.52 -10.22 -64.23
N TYR A 18 -2.08 -9.70 -63.16
CA TYR A 18 -2.71 -8.40 -63.25
C TYR A 18 -1.71 -7.43 -63.90
N ASP A 19 -2.19 -6.30 -64.45
CA ASP A 19 -1.46 -5.24 -65.11
C ASP A 19 -0.21 -4.69 -64.40
N HIS A 20 0.57 -5.54 -63.69
CA HIS A 20 1.76 -5.19 -62.94
C HIS A 20 3.07 -5.45 -63.67
N ASP A 21 3.05 -5.44 -64.98
CA ASP A 21 4.31 -5.30 -65.70
C ASP A 21 4.88 -3.89 -65.49
N ILE A 22 5.66 -3.77 -64.39
CA ILE A 22 6.25 -2.51 -63.92
C ILE A 22 7.17 -1.91 -64.98
N ARG A 23 7.92 -2.77 -65.70
CA ARG A 23 8.78 -2.30 -66.80
C ARG A 23 7.95 -1.60 -67.91
N LYS A 24 6.85 -2.19 -68.30
CA LYS A 24 5.93 -1.62 -69.23
C LYS A 24 5.24 -0.35 -68.74
N LYS A 25 4.74 -0.36 -67.52
CA LYS A 25 4.13 0.82 -66.86
C LYS A 25 5.06 2.02 -66.83
N LYS A 26 6.36 1.79 -66.60
CA LYS A 26 7.39 2.84 -66.54
C LYS A 26 8.08 3.08 -67.87
N GLY A 27 7.72 2.36 -68.96
CA GLY A 27 8.33 2.51 -70.30
C GLY A 27 9.80 2.09 -70.32
N LEU A 28 10.21 1.13 -69.51
CA LEU A 28 11.59 0.67 -69.33
C LEU A 28 11.89 -0.50 -70.26
N SER A 29 13.18 -0.73 -70.60
CA SER A 29 13.61 -1.86 -71.36
C SER A 29 13.42 -3.18 -70.66
N ALA A 30 13.28 -4.28 -71.39
CA ALA A 30 13.22 -5.62 -70.83
C ALA A 30 14.48 -6.00 -70.04
N ASN A 31 15.61 -5.34 -70.29
CA ASN A 31 16.88 -5.58 -69.61
C ASN A 31 17.05 -4.72 -68.34
N THR A 32 16.07 -3.91 -67.94
CA THR A 32 16.14 -3.16 -66.71
C THR A 32 15.88 -4.09 -65.55
N LYS A 33 16.82 -4.13 -64.58
CA LYS A 33 16.71 -4.96 -63.38
C LYS A 33 15.70 -4.37 -62.41
N LEU A 34 14.88 -5.22 -61.85
CA LEU A 34 13.95 -4.84 -60.80
C LEU A 34 14.57 -5.14 -59.44
N ALA A 35 14.80 -4.11 -58.67
CA ALA A 35 15.20 -4.23 -57.27
C ALA A 35 14.01 -3.93 -56.35
N ILE A 36 13.82 -4.64 -55.29
CA ILE A 36 12.78 -4.36 -54.26
C ILE A 36 13.41 -4.08 -52.91
N TYR A 37 12.95 -3.06 -52.23
CA TYR A 37 13.30 -2.75 -50.85
C TYR A 37 12.10 -2.93 -49.92
N CYS A 38 12.19 -3.90 -49.04
CA CYS A 38 11.13 -4.31 -48.08
C CYS A 38 11.61 -4.24 -46.64
N PRO A 39 11.75 -3.05 -46.05
CA PRO A 39 12.24 -2.92 -44.69
C PRO A 39 11.20 -3.32 -43.62
N THR A 40 11.70 -3.81 -42.49
CA THR A 40 10.91 -4.03 -41.30
C THR A 40 10.50 -2.69 -40.68
N TYR A 41 9.31 -2.63 -40.08
CA TYR A 41 8.85 -1.46 -39.32
C TYR A 41 9.63 -1.29 -38.03
N ARG A 42 9.98 -0.04 -37.65
CA ARG A 42 10.67 0.32 -36.41
C ARG A 42 9.69 0.89 -35.41
N ASP A 43 9.50 0.24 -34.28
CA ASP A 43 8.51 0.65 -33.25
C ASP A 43 8.87 1.99 -32.60
N ASN A 44 10.18 2.30 -32.44
CA ASN A 44 10.63 3.45 -31.66
C ASN A 44 11.17 4.63 -32.52
N ASN A 45 11.35 4.46 -33.80
CA ASN A 45 12.00 5.47 -34.67
C ASN A 45 11.18 5.81 -35.94
N GLY A 46 9.84 5.73 -35.83
CA GLY A 46 8.92 5.89 -36.95
C GLY A 46 9.12 7.17 -37.76
N ALA A 47 9.51 8.27 -37.16
CA ALA A 47 9.64 9.58 -37.83
C ALA A 47 10.97 9.79 -38.59
N ASN A 48 12.03 9.04 -38.25
CA ASN A 48 13.36 9.23 -38.85
C ASN A 48 13.84 8.03 -39.66
N PHE A 49 13.10 6.95 -39.69
CA PHE A 49 13.47 5.70 -40.33
C PHE A 49 13.96 5.89 -41.78
N MET A 50 13.17 6.55 -42.62
CA MET A 50 13.51 6.72 -44.04
C MET A 50 14.76 7.57 -44.24
N LYS A 51 14.95 8.60 -43.42
CA LYS A 51 16.15 9.44 -43.48
C LYS A 51 17.42 8.70 -43.08
N SER A 52 17.31 7.76 -42.13
CA SER A 52 18.43 6.93 -41.72
C SER A 52 18.75 5.84 -42.74
N ALA A 53 17.67 5.19 -43.27
CA ALA A 53 17.82 4.10 -44.24
C ALA A 53 18.31 4.58 -45.63
N LEU A 54 17.74 5.67 -46.11
CA LEU A 54 18.03 6.23 -47.44
C LEU A 54 18.34 7.73 -47.33
N PRO A 55 19.49 8.09 -46.76
CA PRO A 55 19.82 9.48 -46.42
C PRO A 55 20.04 10.39 -47.65
N ASP A 56 20.41 9.81 -48.81
CA ASP A 56 20.69 10.55 -50.04
C ASP A 56 20.02 9.86 -51.25
N MET A 57 18.78 10.20 -51.50
CA MET A 57 17.99 9.69 -52.59
C MET A 57 18.54 10.09 -53.97
N LYS A 58 19.30 11.20 -54.06
CA LYS A 58 19.89 11.65 -55.31
C LYS A 58 21.05 10.74 -55.72
N ARG A 59 21.97 10.45 -54.81
CA ARG A 59 23.06 9.48 -55.02
C ARG A 59 22.50 8.10 -55.32
N LEU A 60 21.44 7.70 -54.64
CA LEU A 60 20.77 6.43 -54.94
C LEU A 60 20.24 6.40 -56.34
N ALA A 61 19.55 7.47 -56.80
CA ALA A 61 19.02 7.59 -58.15
C ALA A 61 20.14 7.52 -59.21
N GLU A 62 21.28 8.15 -58.98
CA GLU A 62 22.46 8.10 -59.86
C GLU A 62 22.95 6.65 -60.03
N VAL A 63 23.17 5.93 -58.91
CA VAL A 63 23.62 4.52 -58.93
C VAL A 63 22.60 3.60 -59.62
N LEU A 64 21.31 3.79 -59.34
CA LEU A 64 20.25 3.03 -59.99
C LEU A 64 20.21 3.26 -61.52
N HIS A 65 20.39 4.51 -61.94
CA HIS A 65 20.41 4.88 -63.36
C HIS A 65 21.64 4.28 -64.08
N GLU A 66 22.82 4.43 -63.48
CA GLU A 66 24.08 3.92 -64.09
C GLU A 66 24.07 2.40 -64.27
N ASN A 67 23.37 1.67 -63.36
CA ASN A 67 23.30 0.22 -63.36
C ASN A 67 22.04 -0.35 -64.01
N ASN A 68 21.20 0.52 -64.62
CA ASN A 68 19.93 0.17 -65.23
C ASN A 68 18.98 -0.60 -64.30
N ILE A 69 18.78 -0.04 -63.09
CA ILE A 69 17.94 -0.63 -62.05
C ILE A 69 16.70 0.26 -61.80
N LEU A 70 15.54 -0.36 -61.71
CA LEU A 70 14.34 0.23 -61.12
C LEU A 70 14.21 -0.26 -59.69
N LEU A 71 14.18 0.62 -58.67
CA LEU A 71 13.96 0.29 -57.29
C LEU A 71 12.48 0.42 -56.90
N ILE A 72 11.90 -0.67 -56.49
CA ILE A 72 10.55 -0.75 -55.92
C ILE A 72 10.65 -0.57 -54.42
N LEU A 73 9.96 0.46 -53.93
CA LEU A 73 9.91 0.76 -52.49
C LEU A 73 8.59 0.22 -51.91
N LYS A 74 8.63 -0.91 -51.25
CA LYS A 74 7.48 -1.54 -50.58
C LYS A 74 7.60 -1.32 -49.06
N MET A 75 6.87 -0.36 -48.55
CA MET A 75 6.91 -0.01 -47.16
C MET A 75 5.84 -0.76 -46.33
N HIS A 76 6.08 -0.88 -45.04
CA HIS A 76 5.05 -1.35 -44.14
C HIS A 76 3.85 -0.37 -44.10
N PRO A 77 2.59 -0.80 -43.99
CA PRO A 77 1.41 0.08 -43.97
C PRO A 77 1.48 1.23 -42.97
N LEU A 78 2.16 1.05 -41.84
CA LEU A 78 2.34 2.10 -40.84
C LEU A 78 3.30 3.20 -41.28
N VAL A 79 4.26 2.90 -42.16
CA VAL A 79 5.21 3.88 -42.71
C VAL A 79 4.57 4.75 -43.79
N GLU A 80 3.55 4.28 -44.49
CA GLU A 80 2.87 5.05 -45.55
C GLU A 80 2.28 6.37 -45.06
N LYS A 81 2.00 6.49 -43.78
CA LYS A 81 1.50 7.73 -43.16
C LYS A 81 2.61 8.64 -42.63
N ASP A 82 3.86 8.21 -42.74
CA ASP A 82 5.01 8.99 -42.32
C ASP A 82 5.21 10.20 -43.25
N THR A 83 5.40 11.38 -42.63
CA THR A 83 5.53 12.65 -43.38
C THR A 83 6.80 12.71 -44.24
N GLN A 84 7.88 12.05 -43.83
CA GLN A 84 9.14 12.01 -44.56
C GLN A 84 9.01 11.07 -45.77
N TYR A 85 8.37 9.91 -45.59
CA TYR A 85 8.07 9.01 -46.65
C TYR A 85 7.17 9.66 -47.70
N LEU A 86 6.10 10.32 -47.28
CA LEU A 86 5.19 11.04 -48.19
C LEU A 86 5.88 12.14 -48.97
N ALA A 87 6.75 12.91 -48.29
CA ALA A 87 7.54 13.96 -48.97
C ALA A 87 8.52 13.37 -50.00
N MET A 88 9.16 12.27 -49.69
CA MET A 88 10.05 11.56 -50.60
C MET A 88 9.26 10.97 -51.77
N LYS A 89 8.12 10.33 -51.53
CA LYS A 89 7.23 9.78 -52.55
C LYS A 89 6.76 10.88 -53.51
N GLU A 90 6.40 12.06 -53.02
CA GLU A 90 5.96 13.19 -53.86
C GLU A 90 7.08 13.67 -54.80
N VAL A 91 8.34 13.74 -54.33
CA VAL A 91 9.48 14.19 -55.11
C VAL A 91 9.89 13.17 -56.17
N TYR A 92 9.89 11.86 -55.83
CA TYR A 92 10.46 10.82 -56.66
C TYR A 92 9.43 9.94 -57.40
N ARG A 93 8.13 10.19 -57.24
CA ARG A 93 7.05 9.38 -57.82
C ARG A 93 7.17 9.21 -59.34
N GLU A 94 7.53 10.27 -60.04
CA GLU A 94 7.67 10.26 -61.51
C GLU A 94 9.09 9.96 -61.98
N HIS A 95 10.03 9.74 -61.02
CA HIS A 95 11.40 9.43 -61.37
C HIS A 95 11.52 8.03 -62.02
N PRO A 96 12.26 7.87 -63.17
CA PRO A 96 12.29 6.63 -63.96
C PRO A 96 12.84 5.43 -63.18
N ASN A 97 13.70 5.65 -62.17
CA ASN A 97 14.36 4.57 -61.41
C ASN A 97 13.66 4.22 -60.09
N PHE A 98 12.51 4.83 -59.77
CA PHE A 98 11.76 4.51 -58.60
C PHE A 98 10.32 4.10 -58.88
N TYR A 99 9.83 3.13 -58.11
CA TYR A 99 8.44 2.72 -58.10
C TYR A 99 7.98 2.57 -56.66
N PHE A 100 6.97 3.31 -56.27
CA PHE A 100 6.39 3.25 -54.92
C PHE A 100 5.23 2.28 -54.96
N TRP A 101 5.39 1.15 -54.23
CA TRP A 101 4.35 0.13 -54.16
C TRP A 101 3.19 0.59 -53.31
N GLU A 102 1.96 0.44 -53.78
CA GLU A 102 0.76 0.71 -52.98
C GLU A 102 0.38 -0.55 -52.22
N ASN A 103 0.10 -0.42 -50.88
CA ASN A 103 -0.14 -1.58 -50.01
C ASN A 103 -1.50 -2.26 -50.25
N GLU A 104 -2.39 -1.66 -51.05
CA GLU A 104 -3.61 -2.28 -51.49
C GLU A 104 -3.38 -3.36 -52.56
N ASP A 105 -2.24 -3.34 -53.22
CA ASP A 105 -1.84 -4.31 -54.23
C ASP A 105 -1.03 -5.46 -53.61
N ASP A 106 -1.24 -6.69 -54.10
CA ASP A 106 -0.50 -7.86 -53.63
C ASP A 106 0.92 -7.88 -54.21
N VAL A 107 1.90 -7.59 -53.34
CA VAL A 107 3.31 -7.56 -53.76
C VAL A 107 3.86 -8.92 -54.18
N TYR A 108 3.23 -10.03 -53.76
CA TYR A 108 3.68 -11.39 -54.14
C TYR A 108 3.52 -11.65 -55.63
N GLU A 109 2.67 -10.92 -56.32
CA GLU A 109 2.48 -11.02 -57.79
C GLU A 109 3.75 -10.70 -58.57
N ILE A 110 4.62 -9.82 -58.04
CA ILE A 110 5.83 -9.38 -58.71
C ILE A 110 7.10 -10.08 -58.25
N PHE A 111 7.05 -10.92 -57.19
CA PHE A 111 8.26 -11.51 -56.62
C PHE A 111 9.08 -12.34 -57.60
N SER A 112 8.43 -13.04 -58.52
CA SER A 112 9.11 -13.80 -59.57
C SER A 112 9.84 -12.95 -60.59
N ASP A 113 9.52 -11.66 -60.72
CA ASP A 113 10.14 -10.71 -61.64
C ASP A 113 11.28 -9.91 -61.00
N ILE A 114 11.50 -10.09 -59.69
CA ILE A 114 12.51 -9.37 -58.94
C ILE A 114 13.88 -9.96 -59.20
N ASP A 115 14.81 -9.14 -59.64
CA ASP A 115 16.20 -9.51 -59.86
C ASP A 115 17.05 -9.33 -58.61
N ILE A 116 16.76 -8.28 -57.79
CA ILE A 116 17.55 -7.90 -56.63
C ILE A 116 16.61 -7.65 -55.43
N ALA A 117 16.82 -8.32 -54.32
CA ALA A 117 16.12 -8.05 -53.07
C ALA A 117 17.01 -7.32 -52.08
N ILE A 118 16.56 -6.14 -51.63
CA ILE A 118 17.18 -5.41 -50.52
C ILE A 118 16.29 -5.67 -49.31
N VAL A 119 16.81 -6.33 -48.31
CA VAL A 119 16.08 -6.74 -47.12
C VAL A 119 16.92 -6.48 -45.89
N ASP A 120 16.26 -6.17 -44.81
CA ASP A 120 16.88 -6.15 -43.50
C ASP A 120 16.64 -7.50 -42.79
N TYR A 121 16.28 -7.50 -41.53
CA TYR A 121 15.86 -8.68 -40.76
C TYR A 121 14.40 -9.07 -40.98
N SER A 122 13.81 -8.66 -42.11
CA SER A 122 12.44 -8.99 -42.48
C SER A 122 12.30 -10.45 -42.91
N SER A 123 11.28 -11.13 -42.44
CA SER A 123 10.94 -12.50 -42.87
C SER A 123 10.57 -12.61 -44.37
N ILE A 124 10.30 -11.49 -45.01
CA ILE A 124 10.02 -11.45 -46.47
C ILE A 124 11.22 -11.94 -47.29
N PHE A 125 12.41 -11.97 -46.72
CA PHE A 125 13.60 -12.61 -47.29
C PHE A 125 13.31 -14.03 -47.77
N TYR A 126 12.66 -14.85 -46.91
CA TYR A 126 12.37 -16.23 -47.22
C TYR A 126 11.34 -16.40 -48.31
N ASP A 127 10.36 -15.49 -48.39
CA ASP A 127 9.33 -15.48 -49.42
C ASP A 127 9.94 -15.15 -50.80
N LEU A 128 10.82 -14.14 -50.85
CA LEU A 128 11.58 -13.79 -52.05
C LEU A 128 12.54 -14.91 -52.50
N LEU A 129 13.17 -15.61 -51.51
CA LEU A 129 14.01 -16.77 -51.79
C LEU A 129 13.18 -17.90 -52.43
N ALA A 130 12.01 -18.21 -51.87
CA ALA A 130 11.11 -19.23 -52.39
C ALA A 130 10.64 -18.90 -53.84
N ARG A 131 10.52 -17.61 -54.19
CA ARG A 131 10.16 -17.14 -55.53
C ARG A 131 11.31 -17.04 -56.50
N GLY A 132 12.51 -17.53 -56.12
CA GLY A 132 13.65 -17.70 -57.00
C GLY A 132 14.53 -16.47 -57.18
N VAL A 133 14.40 -15.43 -56.33
CA VAL A 133 15.34 -14.32 -56.34
C VAL A 133 16.74 -14.80 -56.04
N LYS A 134 17.73 -14.36 -56.80
CA LYS A 134 19.14 -14.82 -56.75
C LYS A 134 20.09 -13.81 -56.15
N THR A 135 19.72 -12.52 -56.17
CA THR A 135 20.60 -11.47 -55.65
C THR A 135 19.98 -10.85 -54.41
N PHE A 136 20.56 -11.07 -53.25
CA PHE A 136 20.15 -10.52 -52.01
C PHE A 136 21.19 -9.52 -51.49
N ILE A 137 20.71 -8.36 -51.04
CA ILE A 137 21.48 -7.37 -50.31
C ILE A 137 20.83 -7.28 -48.92
N ARG A 138 21.57 -7.69 -47.89
CA ARG A 138 21.13 -7.60 -46.50
C ARG A 138 21.54 -6.24 -45.95
N TYR A 139 20.61 -5.35 -45.84
CA TYR A 139 20.88 -3.96 -45.46
C TYR A 139 20.66 -3.80 -43.93
N PHE A 140 21.72 -4.00 -43.15
CA PHE A 140 21.74 -4.08 -41.70
C PHE A 140 22.27 -2.81 -41.02
N TYR A 141 21.94 -1.63 -41.56
CA TYR A 141 22.47 -0.33 -41.12
C TYR A 141 22.15 -0.01 -39.66
N ASP A 142 21.16 -0.64 -39.05
CA ASP A 142 20.69 -0.40 -37.67
C ASP A 142 20.56 -1.70 -36.84
N ILE A 143 21.12 -2.81 -37.28
CA ILE A 143 20.95 -4.12 -36.63
C ILE A 143 21.48 -4.17 -35.19
N ASP A 144 22.43 -3.32 -34.84
CA ASP A 144 23.05 -3.23 -33.54
C ASP A 144 22.36 -2.19 -32.63
N ASP A 145 21.34 -1.47 -33.13
CA ASP A 145 20.56 -0.52 -32.36
C ASP A 145 19.38 -1.21 -31.66
N LYS A 146 19.64 -1.71 -30.46
CA LYS A 146 18.65 -2.46 -29.66
C LYS A 146 17.45 -1.63 -29.21
N GLU A 147 17.44 -0.33 -29.34
CA GLU A 147 16.26 0.51 -29.06
C GLU A 147 15.17 0.38 -30.13
N ASN A 148 15.56 -0.10 -31.32
CA ASN A 148 14.67 -0.21 -32.49
C ASN A 148 14.11 -1.61 -32.71
N PHE A 149 14.48 -2.63 -31.92
CA PHE A 149 14.17 -4.03 -32.21
C PHE A 149 13.35 -4.75 -31.19
N ARG A 150 12.56 -5.68 -31.72
CA ARG A 150 12.12 -6.88 -31.02
C ARG A 150 13.25 -7.91 -31.06
N ASP A 151 13.37 -8.72 -30.00
CA ASP A 151 14.38 -9.79 -29.99
C ASP A 151 14.19 -10.76 -31.14
N PHE A 152 15.33 -11.21 -31.70
CA PHE A 152 15.31 -12.22 -32.73
C PHE A 152 15.23 -13.62 -32.13
N VAL A 153 14.44 -14.50 -32.75
CA VAL A 153 14.32 -15.90 -32.36
C VAL A 153 15.61 -16.69 -32.73
N PHE A 154 16.34 -16.24 -33.72
CA PHE A 154 17.61 -16.84 -34.18
C PHE A 154 18.51 -15.78 -34.80
N ASP A 155 19.79 -16.12 -34.96
CA ASP A 155 20.77 -15.22 -35.57
C ASP A 155 20.41 -14.94 -37.04
N VAL A 156 20.05 -13.70 -37.33
CA VAL A 156 19.61 -13.25 -38.67
C VAL A 156 20.76 -13.37 -39.68
N ARG A 157 22.01 -13.14 -39.27
CA ARG A 157 23.18 -13.28 -40.19
C ARG A 157 23.40 -14.71 -40.59
N GLU A 158 23.23 -15.65 -39.70
CA GLU A 158 23.35 -17.09 -39.97
C GLU A 158 22.19 -17.64 -40.79
N MET A 159 20.98 -17.10 -40.57
CA MET A 159 19.73 -17.58 -41.18
C MET A 159 19.33 -16.85 -42.45
N THR A 160 20.17 -15.97 -42.96
CA THR A 160 19.98 -15.27 -44.25
C THR A 160 21.27 -15.38 -45.06
N CYS A 161 21.26 -15.03 -46.35
CA CYS A 161 22.44 -15.01 -47.18
C CYS A 161 22.40 -13.84 -48.20
N GLY A 162 23.55 -13.53 -48.78
CA GLY A 162 23.68 -12.41 -49.68
C GLY A 162 24.75 -11.42 -49.25
N THR A 163 24.92 -10.37 -50.07
CA THR A 163 25.87 -9.29 -49.77
C THR A 163 25.35 -8.48 -48.54
N GLU A 164 26.16 -8.37 -47.48
CA GLU A 164 25.82 -7.52 -46.33
C GLU A 164 26.25 -6.09 -46.61
N ALA A 165 25.41 -5.15 -46.25
CA ALA A 165 25.64 -3.72 -46.31
C ALA A 165 25.28 -3.14 -44.91
N SER A 166 26.25 -2.61 -44.23
CA SER A 166 26.10 -2.05 -42.87
C SER A 166 25.83 -0.55 -42.84
N ASP A 167 25.99 0.08 -44.01
CA ASP A 167 25.69 1.50 -44.19
C ASP A 167 25.21 1.81 -45.64
N PHE A 168 24.86 3.07 -45.83
CA PHE A 168 24.32 3.52 -47.12
C PHE A 168 25.34 3.44 -48.26
N ASP A 169 26.63 3.69 -47.99
CA ASP A 169 27.68 3.62 -49.01
C ASP A 169 27.89 2.18 -49.47
N GLU A 170 27.87 1.23 -48.52
CA GLU A 170 27.94 -0.21 -48.84
C GLU A 170 26.68 -0.68 -49.60
N LEU A 171 25.49 -0.16 -49.26
CA LEU A 171 24.29 -0.44 -50.06
C LEU A 171 24.45 0.01 -51.51
N LEU A 172 24.97 1.23 -51.74
CA LEU A 172 25.18 1.74 -53.09
C LEU A 172 26.22 0.89 -53.85
N ALA A 173 27.29 0.48 -53.17
CA ALA A 173 28.31 -0.41 -53.78
C ALA A 173 27.74 -1.80 -54.11
N ALA A 174 26.90 -2.35 -53.25
CA ALA A 174 26.22 -3.63 -53.50
C ALA A 174 25.25 -3.55 -54.69
N LEU A 175 24.51 -2.46 -54.79
CA LEU A 175 23.65 -2.20 -55.98
C LEU A 175 24.45 -2.04 -57.27
N ALA A 176 25.57 -1.34 -57.22
CA ALA A 176 26.43 -1.18 -58.40
C ALA A 176 27.08 -2.48 -58.86
N SER A 177 27.47 -3.35 -57.87
CA SER A 177 28.08 -4.63 -58.20
C SER A 177 27.09 -5.67 -58.74
N CYS A 178 25.82 -5.60 -58.37
CA CYS A 178 24.77 -6.59 -58.67
C CYS A 178 25.23 -8.05 -58.52
N LYS A 179 26.07 -8.36 -57.54
CA LYS A 179 26.66 -9.69 -57.36
C LYS A 179 25.58 -10.68 -56.95
N GLU A 180 25.38 -11.73 -57.77
CA GLU A 180 24.50 -12.82 -57.37
C GLU A 180 24.98 -13.49 -56.07
N THR A 181 24.06 -13.89 -55.24
CA THR A 181 24.33 -14.65 -54.03
C THR A 181 24.78 -16.05 -54.41
N GLU A 182 25.77 -16.59 -53.72
CA GLU A 182 26.30 -17.92 -54.01
C GLU A 182 25.20 -18.98 -53.93
N LYS A 183 25.04 -19.75 -54.99
CA LYS A 183 24.01 -20.78 -55.08
C LYS A 183 24.01 -21.72 -53.86
N LYS A 184 25.19 -22.11 -53.38
CA LYS A 184 25.32 -22.98 -52.20
C LYS A 184 24.64 -22.39 -50.95
N GLU A 185 24.74 -21.09 -50.76
CA GLU A 185 24.12 -20.42 -49.60
C GLU A 185 22.61 -20.28 -49.82
N LEU A 186 22.17 -19.94 -51.01
CA LEU A 186 20.76 -19.94 -51.36
C LEU A 186 20.11 -21.30 -51.10
N ASP A 187 20.78 -22.38 -51.56
CA ASP A 187 20.28 -23.74 -51.40
C ASP A 187 20.26 -24.14 -49.89
N ARG A 188 21.27 -23.74 -49.14
CA ARG A 188 21.35 -24.00 -47.69
C ARG A 188 20.15 -23.38 -46.94
N ILE A 189 19.90 -22.11 -47.15
CA ILE A 189 18.81 -21.41 -46.47
C ILE A 189 17.46 -21.95 -46.97
N ASN A 190 17.33 -22.21 -48.27
CA ASN A 190 16.10 -22.72 -48.86
C ASN A 190 15.74 -24.09 -48.23
N GLN A 191 16.73 -25.02 -48.10
CA GLN A 191 16.50 -26.32 -47.45
C GLN A 191 16.16 -26.22 -45.98
N LEU A 192 16.68 -25.20 -45.31
CA LEU A 192 16.40 -24.99 -43.90
C LEU A 192 14.95 -24.51 -43.62
N PHE A 193 14.45 -23.64 -44.46
CA PHE A 193 13.14 -23.00 -44.24
C PHE A 193 12.02 -23.58 -45.11
N TRP A 194 12.33 -24.17 -46.27
CA TRP A 194 11.35 -24.65 -47.23
C TRP A 194 11.48 -26.16 -47.43
N SER A 195 10.50 -26.91 -46.91
CA SER A 195 10.45 -28.36 -47.07
C SER A 195 10.03 -28.77 -48.51
N TYR A 196 9.33 -27.90 -49.21
CA TYR A 196 8.79 -28.13 -50.54
C TYR A 196 9.04 -26.90 -51.43
N SER A 197 9.27 -27.15 -52.69
CA SER A 197 9.49 -26.09 -53.69
C SER A 197 8.71 -26.44 -54.99
N ASP A 198 7.50 -26.97 -54.77
CA ASP A 198 6.59 -27.37 -55.87
C ASP A 198 5.24 -26.61 -55.77
N GLU A 199 4.32 -26.91 -56.65
CA GLU A 199 3.00 -26.25 -56.72
C GLU A 199 1.93 -26.91 -55.87
N ASN A 200 2.29 -27.97 -55.07
CA ASN A 200 1.28 -28.84 -54.43
C ASN A 200 1.05 -28.47 -52.96
N ASP A 201 1.47 -27.33 -52.46
CA ASP A 201 1.34 -26.93 -51.04
C ASP A 201 -0.12 -26.93 -50.58
N CYS A 202 -1.02 -26.37 -51.35
CA CYS A 202 -2.46 -26.32 -51.01
C CYS A 202 -3.06 -27.75 -50.93
N GLU A 203 -2.73 -28.61 -51.89
CA GLU A 203 -3.19 -29.99 -51.96
C GLU A 203 -2.66 -30.79 -50.75
N ARG A 204 -1.36 -30.70 -50.43
CA ARG A 204 -0.78 -31.31 -49.24
C ARG A 204 -1.41 -30.81 -47.96
N ILE A 205 -1.70 -29.54 -47.83
CA ILE A 205 -2.36 -29.00 -46.63
C ILE A 205 -3.76 -29.58 -46.50
N ILE A 206 -4.54 -29.61 -47.62
CA ILE A 206 -5.89 -30.16 -47.64
C ILE A 206 -5.84 -31.65 -47.31
N ASP A 207 -4.98 -32.39 -47.97
CA ASP A 207 -4.83 -33.85 -47.75
C ASP A 207 -4.39 -34.15 -46.33
N THR A 208 -3.45 -33.42 -45.80
CA THR A 208 -3.00 -33.55 -44.41
C THR A 208 -4.13 -33.19 -43.46
N ALA A 209 -4.91 -32.14 -43.69
CA ALA A 209 -6.03 -31.74 -42.86
C ALA A 209 -7.17 -32.79 -42.88
N LEU A 210 -7.46 -33.36 -44.07
CA LEU A 210 -8.49 -34.37 -44.23
C LEU A 210 -8.09 -35.77 -43.71
N SER A 211 -6.79 -36.11 -43.78
CA SER A 211 -6.25 -37.36 -43.26
C SER A 211 -5.84 -37.30 -41.78
N PHE A 212 -5.79 -36.13 -41.21
CA PHE A 212 -5.39 -35.92 -39.83
C PHE A 212 -6.43 -36.49 -38.88
N THR A 213 -6.16 -37.62 -38.33
CA THR A 213 -6.85 -38.16 -37.17
C THR A 213 -6.03 -37.82 -35.95
N PRO A 214 -6.49 -36.89 -35.10
CA PRO A 214 -5.78 -36.60 -33.87
C PRO A 214 -5.71 -37.88 -33.03
N GLU A 215 -4.53 -38.42 -32.80
CA GLU A 215 -4.34 -39.36 -31.70
C GLU A 215 -4.82 -38.59 -30.45
N LYS A 216 -5.87 -39.10 -29.81
CA LYS A 216 -6.29 -38.64 -28.48
C LYS A 216 -5.20 -39.07 -27.49
N ARG A 217 -4.07 -38.43 -27.50
CA ARG A 217 -3.18 -38.42 -26.35
C ARG A 217 -3.70 -37.30 -25.46
N GLU A 218 -4.24 -37.66 -24.34
CA GLU A 218 -4.52 -36.69 -23.28
C GLU A 218 -3.16 -36.28 -22.69
N PHE A 219 -2.60 -35.23 -23.21
CA PHE A 219 -1.42 -34.60 -22.63
C PHE A 219 -1.88 -33.78 -21.42
N PRO A 220 -1.13 -33.82 -20.31
CA PRO A 220 -1.36 -32.91 -19.20
C PRO A 220 -1.27 -31.45 -19.66
N LYS A 221 -1.81 -30.54 -18.88
CA LYS A 221 -1.54 -29.12 -19.06
C LYS A 221 -0.29 -28.73 -18.29
N LEU A 222 0.39 -27.72 -18.79
CA LEU A 222 1.45 -27.03 -18.06
C LEU A 222 0.88 -25.79 -17.41
N TYR A 223 0.95 -25.70 -16.09
CA TYR A 223 0.68 -24.48 -15.35
C TYR A 223 1.99 -23.86 -14.91
N SER A 224 2.14 -22.57 -15.13
CA SER A 224 3.26 -21.81 -14.57
C SER A 224 2.75 -20.69 -13.70
N PHE A 225 3.34 -20.52 -12.53
CA PHE A 225 2.97 -19.49 -11.57
C PHE A 225 4.10 -18.49 -11.40
N ASP A 226 3.76 -17.20 -11.41
CA ASP A 226 4.60 -16.22 -10.75
C ASP A 226 4.64 -16.48 -9.24
N ILE A 227 5.56 -15.85 -8.53
CA ILE A 227 5.82 -16.13 -7.12
C ILE A 227 5.32 -15.00 -6.23
N PHE A 228 5.86 -13.79 -6.44
CA PHE A 228 5.55 -12.65 -5.60
C PHE A 228 4.16 -12.10 -5.91
N ASP A 229 3.41 -11.80 -4.86
CA ASP A 229 2.02 -11.32 -4.95
C ASP A 229 1.08 -12.27 -5.75
N THR A 230 1.59 -13.47 -6.05
CA THR A 230 0.87 -14.57 -6.69
C THR A 230 0.75 -15.79 -5.78
N LEU A 231 1.84 -16.35 -5.25
CA LEU A 231 1.83 -17.49 -4.31
C LEU A 231 2.05 -17.05 -2.87
N PHE A 232 2.85 -16.04 -2.67
CA PHE A 232 2.99 -15.35 -1.40
C PHE A 232 3.17 -13.87 -1.60
N SER A 233 2.86 -13.11 -0.57
CA SER A 233 3.09 -11.68 -0.55
C SER A 233 4.03 -11.33 0.59
N ARG A 234 4.56 -10.11 0.62
CA ARG A 234 5.29 -9.61 1.77
C ARG A 234 4.34 -9.10 2.84
N GLN A 235 4.74 -9.20 4.10
CA GLN A 235 3.97 -8.66 5.23
C GLN A 235 3.72 -7.16 5.09
N CYS A 236 4.65 -6.41 4.53
CA CYS A 236 4.50 -4.99 4.23
C CYS A 236 3.83 -4.76 2.86
N CYS A 237 3.15 -3.62 2.70
CA CYS A 237 2.50 -3.25 1.44
C CYS A 237 3.47 -2.65 0.41
N HIS A 238 4.70 -2.34 0.79
CA HIS A 238 5.73 -1.80 -0.08
C HIS A 238 7.00 -2.66 -0.02
N PRO A 239 7.38 -3.37 -1.11
CA PRO A 239 8.50 -4.32 -1.09
C PRO A 239 9.80 -3.74 -0.55
N SER A 240 10.13 -2.49 -0.91
CA SER A 240 11.38 -1.85 -0.50
C SER A 240 11.48 -1.55 1.00
N SER A 241 10.38 -1.63 1.76
CA SER A 241 10.42 -1.43 3.22
C SER A 241 11.13 -2.55 3.98
N VAL A 242 11.39 -3.71 3.32
CA VAL A 242 12.26 -4.74 3.88
C VAL A 242 13.63 -4.17 4.28
N PHE A 243 14.14 -3.21 3.50
CA PHE A 243 15.41 -2.53 3.79
C PHE A 243 15.39 -1.71 5.09
N ASP A 244 14.21 -1.31 5.59
CA ASP A 244 14.09 -0.61 6.85
C ASP A 244 14.37 -1.53 8.05
N ASN A 245 14.02 -2.81 7.93
CA ASN A 245 14.38 -3.79 8.94
C ASN A 245 15.88 -4.10 8.92
N VAL A 246 16.49 -4.16 7.74
CA VAL A 246 17.96 -4.28 7.63
C VAL A 246 18.63 -3.05 8.26
N ARG A 247 18.10 -1.85 8.03
CA ARG A 247 18.59 -0.60 8.66
C ARG A 247 18.52 -0.68 10.19
N LYS A 248 17.44 -1.21 10.75
CA LYS A 248 17.29 -1.41 12.20
C LYS A 248 18.31 -2.41 12.77
N LYS A 249 18.59 -3.49 12.05
CA LYS A 249 19.68 -4.42 12.40
C LYS A 249 21.04 -3.71 12.39
N LEU A 250 21.27 -2.86 11.38
CA LEU A 250 22.49 -2.02 11.33
C LEU A 250 22.61 -1.09 12.54
N GLU A 251 21.55 -0.44 12.96
CA GLU A 251 21.52 0.45 14.13
C GLU A 251 21.83 -0.27 15.43
N GLN A 252 21.47 -1.55 15.52
CA GLN A 252 21.70 -2.40 16.69
C GLN A 252 23.04 -3.14 16.66
N SER A 253 23.75 -3.10 15.55
CA SER A 253 24.99 -3.85 15.36
C SER A 253 26.22 -3.05 15.75
N ASP A 254 27.22 -3.72 16.33
CA ASP A 254 28.54 -3.15 16.61
C ASP A 254 29.54 -3.37 15.46
N CYS A 255 29.06 -3.58 14.23
CA CYS A 255 29.89 -3.96 13.08
C CYS A 255 30.68 -2.80 12.42
N GLY A 256 30.71 -1.63 13.03
CA GLY A 256 31.59 -0.52 12.61
C GLY A 256 31.16 0.18 11.33
N TYR A 257 29.86 0.16 11.00
CA TYR A 257 29.34 0.92 9.87
C TYR A 257 29.30 2.41 10.16
N ASP A 258 29.48 3.24 9.11
CA ASP A 258 29.34 4.69 9.21
C ASP A 258 27.94 5.12 9.60
N SER A 259 27.82 6.12 10.46
CA SER A 259 26.53 6.57 10.99
C SER A 259 25.60 7.20 9.92
N TYR A 260 26.18 7.82 8.88
CA TYR A 260 25.39 8.31 7.75
C TYR A 260 24.86 7.15 6.91
N PHE A 261 25.72 6.16 6.64
CA PHE A 261 25.35 4.93 5.93
C PHE A 261 24.17 4.23 6.63
N ILE A 262 24.27 4.02 7.94
CA ILE A 262 23.20 3.41 8.73
C ILE A 262 21.89 4.17 8.55
N ARG A 263 21.88 5.47 8.81
CA ARG A 263 20.65 6.28 8.72
C ARG A 263 20.04 6.32 7.32
N LYS A 264 20.84 6.20 6.27
CA LYS A 264 20.41 6.31 4.88
C LYS A 264 20.35 4.99 4.14
N PHE A 265 20.59 3.88 4.82
CA PHE A 265 20.72 2.57 4.22
C PHE A 265 19.58 2.23 3.24
N SER A 266 18.32 2.37 3.65
CA SER A 266 17.17 2.04 2.78
C SER A 266 17.15 2.85 1.49
N GLN A 267 17.55 4.13 1.56
CA GLN A 267 17.65 5.00 0.38
C GLN A 267 18.84 4.62 -0.50
N ILE A 268 19.99 4.36 0.12
CA ILE A 268 21.23 3.94 -0.57
C ILE A 268 20.97 2.60 -1.29
N ARG A 269 20.34 1.64 -0.62
CA ARG A 269 20.06 0.33 -1.19
C ARG A 269 19.17 0.41 -2.44
N ARG A 270 18.08 1.18 -2.37
CA ARG A 270 17.18 1.45 -3.52
C ARG A 270 17.91 2.11 -4.67
N TRP A 271 18.74 3.11 -4.35
CA TRP A 271 19.51 3.83 -5.34
C TRP A 271 20.57 2.96 -6.02
N CYS A 272 21.29 2.12 -5.27
CA CYS A 272 22.26 1.17 -5.83
C CYS A 272 21.59 0.19 -6.78
N GLU A 273 20.44 -0.36 -6.41
CA GLU A 273 19.68 -1.25 -7.31
C GLU A 273 19.30 -0.53 -8.62
N SER A 274 18.75 0.67 -8.51
CA SER A 274 18.38 1.46 -9.69
C SER A 274 19.58 1.71 -10.61
N ASN A 275 20.76 2.03 -10.06
CA ASN A 275 21.96 2.26 -10.83
C ASN A 275 22.48 1.00 -11.53
N VAL A 276 22.46 -0.15 -10.84
CA VAL A 276 22.88 -1.42 -11.45
C VAL A 276 21.93 -1.82 -12.58
N ARG A 277 20.62 -1.70 -12.38
CA ARG A 277 19.62 -1.96 -13.45
C ARG A 277 19.82 -1.02 -14.65
N GLU A 278 20.07 0.26 -14.40
CA GLU A 278 20.33 1.22 -15.46
C GLU A 278 21.64 0.93 -16.20
N PHE A 279 22.70 0.54 -15.47
CA PHE A 279 23.94 0.11 -16.06
C PHE A 279 23.76 -1.11 -16.96
N TYR A 280 23.04 -2.15 -16.48
CA TYR A 280 22.71 -3.33 -17.27
C TYR A 280 21.95 -2.95 -18.55
N LYS A 281 20.93 -2.16 -18.43
CA LYS A 281 20.13 -1.69 -19.57
C LYS A 281 20.95 -0.93 -20.61
N LYS A 282 21.88 -0.08 -20.18
CA LYS A 282 22.73 0.71 -21.08
C LYS A 282 23.95 -0.04 -21.62
N SER A 283 24.43 -1.03 -20.92
CA SER A 283 25.67 -1.75 -21.28
C SER A 283 25.46 -3.00 -22.10
N VAL A 284 24.24 -3.34 -22.43
CA VAL A 284 23.89 -4.51 -23.26
C VAL A 284 24.73 -4.59 -24.54
N LEU A 285 24.86 -3.47 -25.26
CA LEU A 285 25.66 -3.42 -26.49
C LEU A 285 27.16 -3.61 -26.25
N ILE A 286 27.68 -3.12 -25.11
CA ILE A 286 29.10 -3.23 -24.76
C ILE A 286 29.45 -4.67 -24.38
N ARG A 287 28.55 -5.32 -23.63
CA ARG A 287 28.76 -6.70 -23.16
C ARG A 287 28.50 -7.74 -24.25
N ASN A 288 27.82 -7.33 -25.30
CA ASN A 288 27.27 -8.21 -26.36
C ASN A 288 26.49 -9.40 -25.79
N ASP A 289 25.66 -9.09 -24.80
CA ASP A 289 24.89 -10.04 -24.04
C ASP A 289 23.56 -9.35 -23.68
N ASP A 290 22.46 -10.03 -23.80
CA ASP A 290 21.11 -9.52 -23.54
C ASP A 290 20.54 -10.05 -22.22
N HIS A 291 21.39 -10.52 -21.33
CA HIS A 291 21.04 -10.79 -19.94
C HIS A 291 20.79 -9.47 -19.22
N LEU A 292 19.53 -9.17 -18.92
CA LEU A 292 19.11 -7.92 -18.29
C LEU A 292 18.88 -8.04 -16.78
N GLU A 293 18.79 -9.26 -16.26
CA GLU A 293 18.57 -9.42 -14.83
C GLU A 293 19.87 -9.27 -14.05
N ILE A 294 19.75 -8.59 -12.93
CA ILE A 294 20.81 -8.31 -11.98
C ILE A 294 20.78 -9.33 -10.83
N GLN A 295 21.90 -9.45 -10.13
CA GLN A 295 22.01 -10.27 -8.93
C GLN A 295 22.12 -9.40 -7.66
N LEU A 296 21.66 -9.92 -6.53
CA LEU A 296 21.77 -9.22 -5.26
C LEU A 296 23.22 -8.84 -4.92
N SER A 297 24.18 -9.71 -5.21
CA SER A 297 25.59 -9.46 -5.00
C SER A 297 26.10 -8.22 -5.75
N GLU A 298 25.64 -8.01 -6.98
CA GLU A 298 26.07 -6.88 -7.82
C GLU A 298 25.59 -5.54 -7.27
N ILE A 299 24.41 -5.54 -6.64
CA ILE A 299 23.87 -4.35 -5.96
C ILE A 299 24.77 -3.96 -4.80
N TYR A 300 25.21 -4.94 -4.02
CA TYR A 300 26.11 -4.71 -2.88
C TYR A 300 27.55 -4.48 -3.29
N ASP A 301 28.01 -5.05 -4.40
CA ASP A 301 29.29 -4.72 -5.01
C ASP A 301 29.32 -3.27 -5.46
N HIS A 302 28.25 -2.80 -6.13
CA HIS A 302 28.11 -1.39 -6.48
C HIS A 302 28.08 -0.50 -5.24
N MET A 303 27.35 -0.90 -4.19
CA MET A 303 27.32 -0.18 -2.93
C MET A 303 28.72 -0.06 -2.31
N ALA A 304 29.52 -1.11 -2.34
CA ALA A 304 30.89 -1.12 -1.84
C ALA A 304 31.85 -0.23 -2.65
N THR A 305 31.53 0.08 -3.91
CA THR A 305 32.31 1.08 -4.67
C THR A 305 32.05 2.53 -4.21
N LEU A 306 30.94 2.77 -3.51
CA LEU A 306 30.49 4.11 -3.10
C LEU A 306 30.71 4.36 -1.60
N PHE A 307 30.74 3.29 -0.80
CA PHE A 307 30.90 3.35 0.65
C PHE A 307 32.01 2.39 1.07
N PRO A 308 32.84 2.73 2.06
CA PRO A 308 33.97 1.91 2.51
C PRO A 308 33.48 0.67 3.30
N LEU A 309 32.92 -0.31 2.60
CA LEU A 309 32.46 -1.57 3.18
C LEU A 309 33.54 -2.63 3.03
N THR A 310 33.79 -3.40 4.09
CA THR A 310 34.59 -4.62 3.98
C THR A 310 33.78 -5.75 3.34
N ASP A 311 34.46 -6.81 2.87
CA ASP A 311 33.79 -7.98 2.30
C ASP A 311 32.89 -8.67 3.35
N GLU A 312 33.31 -8.71 4.61
CA GLU A 312 32.52 -9.25 5.71
C GLU A 312 31.24 -8.41 5.95
N GLN A 313 31.38 -7.08 5.95
CA GLN A 313 30.23 -6.16 6.10
C GLN A 313 29.24 -6.30 4.94
N LYS A 314 29.75 -6.37 3.71
CA LYS A 314 28.95 -6.60 2.52
C LYS A 314 28.17 -7.93 2.61
N GLN A 315 28.87 -9.01 2.95
CA GLN A 315 28.24 -10.33 3.09
C GLN A 315 27.20 -10.36 4.21
N GLN A 316 27.44 -9.65 5.30
CA GLN A 316 26.49 -9.52 6.40
C GLN A 316 25.21 -8.82 5.96
N LEU A 317 25.32 -7.74 5.16
CA LEU A 317 24.16 -7.02 4.63
C LEU A 317 23.33 -7.89 3.68
N ILE A 318 23.99 -8.63 2.79
CA ILE A 318 23.33 -9.60 1.90
C ILE A 318 22.57 -10.64 2.74
N THR A 319 23.20 -11.17 3.76
CA THR A 319 22.60 -12.17 4.64
C THR A 319 21.36 -11.60 5.34
N TRP A 320 21.46 -10.41 5.90
CA TRP A 320 20.33 -9.76 6.58
C TRP A 320 19.17 -9.44 5.62
N GLU A 321 19.46 -8.98 4.41
CA GLU A 321 18.39 -8.74 3.42
C GLU A 321 17.68 -10.05 3.07
N CYS A 322 18.40 -11.13 2.81
CA CYS A 322 17.81 -12.44 2.55
C CYS A 322 16.98 -12.96 3.72
N GLU A 323 17.46 -12.80 4.96
CA GLU A 323 16.72 -13.18 6.17
C GLU A 323 15.42 -12.39 6.31
N GLU A 324 15.45 -11.07 6.08
CA GLU A 324 14.27 -10.23 6.16
C GLU A 324 13.26 -10.54 5.05
N GLU A 325 13.72 -10.80 3.84
CA GLU A 325 12.84 -11.27 2.76
C GLU A 325 12.14 -12.58 3.14
N ILE A 326 12.88 -13.56 3.65
CA ILE A 326 12.29 -14.81 4.14
C ILE A 326 11.31 -14.53 5.28
N ARG A 327 11.67 -13.66 6.23
CA ARG A 327 10.83 -13.31 7.36
C ARG A 327 9.52 -12.66 6.94
N SER A 328 9.54 -11.88 5.87
CA SER A 328 8.40 -11.10 5.40
C SER A 328 7.30 -11.92 4.69
N VAL A 329 7.57 -13.17 4.34
CA VAL A 329 6.66 -14.02 3.56
C VAL A 329 5.34 -14.28 4.28
N ILE A 330 4.24 -13.96 3.60
CA ILE A 330 2.85 -14.30 3.97
C ILE A 330 2.24 -15.12 2.83
N PRO A 331 1.85 -16.37 3.06
CA PRO A 331 1.28 -17.21 2.01
C PRO A 331 -0.08 -16.68 1.53
N LEU A 332 -0.35 -16.82 0.23
CA LEU A 332 -1.65 -16.60 -0.39
C LEU A 332 -2.34 -17.96 -0.55
N THR A 333 -2.99 -18.39 0.53
CA THR A 333 -3.52 -19.77 0.66
C THR A 333 -4.43 -20.16 -0.47
N ASP A 334 -5.33 -19.29 -0.91
CA ASP A 334 -6.29 -19.59 -1.99
C ASP A 334 -5.57 -19.89 -3.30
N HIS A 335 -4.49 -19.19 -3.63
CA HIS A 335 -3.71 -19.44 -4.83
C HIS A 335 -2.82 -20.69 -4.69
N ILE A 336 -2.32 -20.95 -3.49
CA ILE A 336 -1.57 -22.20 -3.21
C ILE A 336 -2.51 -23.41 -3.32
N ASP A 337 -3.73 -23.31 -2.82
CA ASP A 337 -4.72 -24.39 -2.92
C ASP A 337 -5.17 -24.60 -4.38
N MET A 338 -5.31 -23.53 -5.15
CA MET A 338 -5.53 -23.62 -6.60
C MET A 338 -4.37 -24.35 -7.29
N LEU A 339 -3.12 -24.02 -6.98
CA LEU A 339 -1.95 -24.73 -7.51
C LEU A 339 -1.99 -26.22 -7.15
N LYS A 340 -2.29 -26.54 -5.89
CA LYS A 340 -2.41 -27.93 -5.43
C LYS A 340 -3.51 -28.70 -6.16
N SER A 341 -4.62 -28.05 -6.50
CA SER A 341 -5.70 -28.69 -7.27
C SER A 341 -5.23 -29.07 -8.66
N TYR A 342 -4.45 -28.23 -9.35
CA TYR A 342 -3.92 -28.54 -10.67
C TYR A 342 -2.95 -29.73 -10.64
N LEU A 343 -2.08 -29.82 -9.62
CA LEU A 343 -1.23 -30.99 -9.41
C LEU A 343 -2.06 -32.27 -9.14
N ALA A 344 -3.12 -32.15 -8.34
CA ALA A 344 -4.00 -33.29 -8.04
C ALA A 344 -4.78 -33.81 -9.26
N GLU A 345 -5.03 -32.93 -10.24
CA GLU A 345 -5.62 -33.28 -11.53
C GLU A 345 -4.63 -33.94 -12.50
N GLY A 346 -3.36 -34.09 -12.11
CA GLY A 346 -2.32 -34.72 -12.93
C GLY A 346 -1.64 -33.79 -13.93
N ASN A 347 -1.74 -32.49 -13.70
CA ASN A 347 -1.06 -31.48 -14.49
C ASN A 347 0.33 -31.19 -13.92
N ASP A 348 1.22 -30.67 -14.77
CA ASP A 348 2.54 -30.22 -14.34
C ASP A 348 2.51 -28.74 -13.95
N VAL A 349 3.27 -28.39 -12.92
CA VAL A 349 3.38 -27.02 -12.41
C VAL A 349 4.84 -26.62 -12.32
N VAL A 350 5.16 -25.42 -12.81
CA VAL A 350 6.46 -24.79 -12.69
C VAL A 350 6.33 -23.37 -12.12
N LEU A 351 7.37 -22.88 -11.49
CA LEU A 351 7.45 -21.52 -10.93
C LEU A 351 8.37 -20.66 -11.79
N ILE A 352 7.90 -19.45 -12.14
CA ILE A 352 8.65 -18.53 -13.01
C ILE A 352 8.65 -17.15 -12.36
N SER A 353 9.81 -16.59 -12.01
CA SER A 353 9.85 -15.29 -11.35
C SER A 353 10.99 -14.41 -11.83
N ASP A 354 10.69 -13.12 -12.02
CA ASP A 354 11.66 -12.06 -12.22
C ASP A 354 12.11 -11.51 -10.87
N MET A 355 13.29 -11.91 -10.37
CA MET A 355 13.77 -11.49 -9.05
C MET A 355 15.29 -11.62 -8.96
N TYR A 356 15.95 -10.60 -8.40
CA TYR A 356 17.39 -10.53 -8.21
C TYR A 356 17.92 -11.33 -7.00
N LEU A 357 17.04 -11.83 -6.15
CA LEU A 357 17.45 -12.61 -4.97
C LEU A 357 18.07 -13.95 -5.36
N PRO A 358 19.01 -14.49 -4.56
CA PRO A 358 19.57 -15.80 -4.78
C PRO A 358 18.51 -16.91 -4.76
N LYS A 359 18.69 -17.93 -5.59
CA LYS A 359 17.76 -19.07 -5.72
C LYS A 359 17.48 -19.75 -4.38
N GLU A 360 18.50 -19.93 -3.55
CA GLU A 360 18.37 -20.53 -2.22
C GLU A 360 17.47 -19.70 -1.29
N THR A 361 17.50 -18.39 -1.44
CA THR A 361 16.61 -17.48 -0.68
C THR A 361 15.18 -17.67 -1.13
N ILE A 362 14.91 -17.66 -2.44
CA ILE A 362 13.58 -17.90 -2.99
C ILE A 362 13.05 -19.28 -2.58
N GLN A 363 13.88 -20.32 -2.62
CA GLN A 363 13.48 -21.65 -2.17
C GLN A 363 13.08 -21.69 -0.68
N LYS A 364 13.80 -20.95 0.19
CA LYS A 364 13.44 -20.81 1.60
C LYS A 364 12.15 -20.03 1.79
N MET A 365 11.92 -18.99 0.97
CA MET A 365 10.67 -18.23 0.97
C MET A 365 9.48 -19.10 0.55
N LEU A 366 9.64 -19.88 -0.51
CA LEU A 366 8.66 -20.86 -0.98
C LEU A 366 8.36 -21.91 0.08
N ALA A 367 9.41 -22.50 0.69
CA ALA A 367 9.26 -23.49 1.77
C ALA A 367 8.53 -22.92 2.99
N LYS A 368 8.73 -21.63 3.29
CA LYS A 368 8.01 -20.94 4.37
C LYS A 368 6.54 -20.72 4.03
N ALA A 369 6.23 -20.40 2.77
CA ALA A 369 4.86 -20.23 2.34
C ALA A 369 4.10 -21.55 2.34
N ASP A 370 4.67 -22.57 1.70
CA ASP A 370 4.21 -23.96 1.73
C ASP A 370 5.38 -24.88 1.32
N PRO A 371 5.68 -25.94 2.07
CA PRO A 371 6.80 -26.85 1.76
C PRO A 371 6.75 -27.47 0.36
N LEU A 372 5.54 -27.70 -0.19
CA LEU A 372 5.35 -28.23 -1.53
C LEU A 372 5.97 -27.30 -2.58
N LEU A 373 5.81 -25.99 -2.44
CA LEU A 373 6.27 -25.02 -3.43
C LEU A 373 7.79 -25.08 -3.66
N ALA A 374 8.55 -25.39 -2.62
CA ALA A 374 10.01 -25.52 -2.72
C ALA A 374 10.47 -26.77 -3.50
N THR A 375 9.56 -27.72 -3.75
CA THR A 375 9.85 -28.95 -4.51
C THR A 375 9.58 -28.81 -6.00
N LEU A 376 8.90 -27.74 -6.42
CA LEU A 376 8.54 -27.51 -7.80
C LEU A 376 9.70 -26.97 -8.63
N PRO A 377 9.76 -27.26 -9.95
CA PRO A 377 10.75 -26.66 -10.84
C PRO A 377 10.65 -25.13 -10.78
N LEU A 378 11.79 -24.49 -10.53
CA LEU A 378 11.91 -23.04 -10.37
C LEU A 378 12.80 -22.46 -11.46
N PHE A 379 12.22 -21.54 -12.25
CA PHE A 379 12.90 -20.74 -13.26
C PHE A 379 12.98 -19.29 -12.76
N LEU A 380 14.17 -18.88 -12.39
CA LEU A 380 14.43 -17.59 -11.77
C LEU A 380 15.30 -16.73 -12.68
N SER A 381 14.88 -15.47 -12.91
CA SER A 381 15.60 -14.55 -13.79
C SER A 381 17.04 -14.29 -13.35
N SER A 382 17.31 -14.18 -12.04
CA SER A 382 18.69 -14.00 -11.52
C SER A 382 19.61 -15.20 -11.72
N ASP A 383 19.06 -16.41 -11.85
CA ASP A 383 19.79 -17.64 -12.09
C ASP A 383 20.09 -17.84 -13.60
N ILE A 384 19.14 -17.44 -14.43
CA ILE A 384 19.14 -17.66 -15.89
C ILE A 384 19.67 -16.45 -16.66
N GLY A 385 19.45 -15.22 -16.13
CA GLY A 385 19.82 -13.96 -16.76
C GLY A 385 18.72 -13.32 -17.61
N TYR A 386 17.68 -14.07 -17.97
CA TYR A 386 16.55 -13.59 -18.79
C TYR A 386 15.33 -13.22 -17.94
N GLN A 387 14.55 -12.26 -18.44
CA GLN A 387 13.33 -11.76 -17.79
C GLN A 387 12.08 -12.19 -18.52
N LYS A 388 10.95 -12.28 -17.79
CA LYS A 388 9.61 -12.47 -18.36
C LYS A 388 9.23 -11.32 -19.30
N THR A 389 9.63 -10.10 -18.97
CA THR A 389 9.35 -8.90 -19.74
C THR A 389 9.90 -8.95 -21.17
N THR A 390 10.99 -9.66 -21.41
CA THR A 390 11.58 -9.91 -22.72
C THR A 390 11.05 -11.20 -23.39
N ARG A 391 10.22 -11.96 -22.71
CA ARG A 391 9.72 -13.30 -23.07
C ARG A 391 10.79 -14.40 -23.05
N LYS A 392 12.06 -14.05 -22.95
CA LYS A 392 13.14 -15.02 -23.02
C LYS A 392 13.12 -16.04 -21.89
N LEU A 393 12.69 -15.62 -20.70
CA LEU A 393 12.54 -16.56 -19.58
C LEU A 393 11.48 -17.63 -19.89
N PHE A 394 10.37 -17.29 -20.54
CA PHE A 394 9.37 -18.28 -20.99
C PHE A 394 9.93 -19.21 -22.07
N LEU A 395 10.73 -18.68 -22.99
CA LEU A 395 11.38 -19.50 -24.02
C LEU A 395 12.39 -20.47 -23.38
N GLU A 396 13.10 -20.04 -22.35
CA GLU A 396 14.03 -20.92 -21.61
C GLU A 396 13.27 -22.05 -20.88
N VAL A 397 12.13 -21.74 -20.26
CA VAL A 397 11.23 -22.74 -19.69
C VAL A 397 10.79 -23.74 -20.77
N TYR A 398 10.35 -23.25 -21.93
CA TYR A 398 9.95 -24.10 -23.04
C TYR A 398 11.09 -25.02 -23.53
N ASN A 399 12.30 -24.48 -23.64
CA ASN A 399 13.48 -25.24 -24.08
C ASN A 399 13.97 -26.25 -23.04
N SER A 400 13.77 -25.96 -21.76
CA SER A 400 14.21 -26.81 -20.65
C SER A 400 13.27 -27.99 -20.37
N LEU A 401 12.01 -27.88 -20.81
CA LEU A 401 11.01 -28.91 -20.64
C LEU A 401 10.93 -29.76 -21.92
N ASP A 402 10.77 -31.09 -21.74
CA ASP A 402 10.35 -31.94 -22.84
C ASP A 402 8.85 -31.67 -23.11
N TYR A 403 8.59 -30.68 -23.99
CA TYR A 403 7.28 -30.07 -24.14
C TYR A 403 6.27 -31.01 -24.78
N HIS A 404 5.50 -31.71 -23.96
CA HIS A 404 4.42 -32.61 -24.35
C HIS A 404 3.10 -32.22 -23.66
N TYR A 405 2.77 -30.92 -23.70
CA TYR A 405 1.56 -30.40 -23.03
C TYR A 405 0.46 -30.07 -24.04
N SER A 406 -0.80 -30.27 -23.64
CA SER A 406 -1.95 -29.88 -24.44
C SER A 406 -2.15 -28.36 -24.45
N GLU A 407 -1.76 -27.70 -23.37
CA GLU A 407 -1.94 -26.28 -23.15
C GLU A 407 -0.92 -25.79 -22.11
N TRP A 408 -0.45 -24.57 -22.25
CA TRP A 408 0.32 -23.88 -21.22
C TRP A 408 -0.48 -22.69 -20.71
N ILE A 409 -0.68 -22.62 -19.38
CA ILE A 409 -1.42 -21.57 -18.68
C ILE A 409 -0.48 -20.92 -17.68
N HIS A 410 -0.30 -19.60 -17.78
CA HIS A 410 0.50 -18.81 -16.85
C HIS A 410 -0.40 -18.01 -15.91
N ILE A 411 -0.10 -18.06 -14.61
CA ILE A 411 -0.83 -17.38 -13.55
C ILE A 411 0.11 -16.37 -12.89
N GLY A 412 -0.28 -15.10 -12.85
CA GLY A 412 0.52 -14.04 -12.23
C GLY A 412 -0.26 -12.74 -12.07
N ASP A 413 0.34 -11.79 -11.32
CA ASP A 413 -0.32 -10.55 -10.94
C ASP A 413 0.06 -9.37 -11.85
N ASN A 414 1.22 -9.43 -12.50
CA ASN A 414 1.73 -8.34 -13.33
C ASN A 414 1.16 -8.36 -14.73
N LYS A 415 0.30 -7.40 -15.05
CA LYS A 415 -0.36 -7.31 -16.36
C LYS A 415 0.59 -7.33 -17.55
N PHE A 416 1.79 -6.78 -17.44
CA PHE A 416 2.75 -6.76 -18.55
C PHE A 416 3.55 -8.06 -18.62
N ALA A 417 4.18 -8.45 -17.51
CA ALA A 417 5.09 -9.60 -17.45
C ALA A 417 4.35 -10.95 -17.50
N ASP A 418 3.15 -11.04 -16.85
CA ASP A 418 2.45 -12.32 -16.64
C ASP A 418 1.20 -12.49 -17.49
N ASP A 419 0.74 -11.42 -18.18
CA ASP A 419 -0.41 -11.51 -19.09
C ASP A 419 0.00 -11.14 -20.51
N THR A 420 0.48 -9.92 -20.75
CA THR A 420 0.76 -9.44 -22.10
C THR A 420 1.91 -10.19 -22.78
N GLN A 421 3.00 -10.44 -22.09
CA GLN A 421 4.18 -11.08 -22.70
C GLN A 421 3.98 -12.57 -22.98
N PRO A 422 3.50 -13.40 -22.04
CA PRO A 422 3.24 -14.81 -22.33
C PRO A 422 2.15 -15.01 -23.37
N SER A 423 1.09 -14.18 -23.40
CA SER A 423 0.06 -14.24 -24.43
C SER A 423 0.63 -14.08 -25.85
N ARG A 424 1.68 -13.27 -26.03
CA ARG A 424 2.36 -13.08 -27.32
C ARG A 424 3.12 -14.33 -27.80
N LEU A 425 3.38 -15.25 -26.90
CA LEU A 425 3.98 -16.56 -27.19
C LEU A 425 2.93 -17.66 -27.38
N GLY A 426 1.63 -17.33 -27.29
CA GLY A 426 0.55 -18.29 -27.34
C GLY A 426 0.30 -19.04 -26.03
N ILE A 427 0.88 -18.56 -24.93
CA ILE A 427 0.62 -19.06 -23.58
C ILE A 427 -0.71 -18.45 -23.10
N HIS A 428 -1.64 -19.26 -22.66
CA HIS A 428 -2.86 -18.76 -22.04
C HIS A 428 -2.54 -18.13 -20.69
N THR A 429 -3.23 -17.04 -20.34
CA THR A 429 -2.97 -16.34 -19.08
C THR A 429 -4.20 -16.32 -18.20
N GLN A 430 -3.98 -16.45 -16.90
CA GLN A 430 -4.97 -16.29 -15.86
C GLN A 430 -4.48 -15.23 -14.88
N PRO A 431 -4.82 -13.95 -15.09
CA PRO A 431 -4.41 -12.88 -14.20
C PRO A 431 -5.00 -13.07 -12.80
N VAL A 432 -4.16 -12.87 -11.80
CA VAL A 432 -4.57 -12.74 -10.39
C VAL A 432 -4.26 -11.31 -9.95
N SER A 433 -4.91 -10.84 -8.91
CA SER A 433 -4.64 -9.49 -8.43
C SER A 433 -4.74 -9.43 -6.92
N ILE A 434 -3.82 -8.69 -6.32
CA ILE A 434 -3.96 -8.26 -4.95
C ILE A 434 -4.75 -6.94 -4.98
N PRO A 435 -5.80 -6.80 -4.16
CA PRO A 435 -6.58 -5.57 -4.12
C PRO A 435 -5.71 -4.34 -3.83
N GLU A 436 -5.91 -3.28 -4.59
CA GLU A 436 -5.18 -2.03 -4.41
C GLU A 436 -5.48 -1.38 -3.05
N LEU A 437 -4.55 -0.54 -2.60
CA LEU A 437 -4.75 0.31 -1.43
C LEU A 437 -5.78 1.41 -1.74
N ASP A 438 -6.65 1.69 -0.79
CA ASP A 438 -7.51 2.87 -0.84
C ASP A 438 -6.73 4.17 -0.53
N ASP A 439 -7.38 5.33 -0.64
CA ASP A 439 -6.72 6.61 -0.43
C ASP A 439 -6.23 6.81 1.02
N TYR A 440 -6.94 6.27 2.00
CA TYR A 440 -6.52 6.32 3.40
C TYR A 440 -5.30 5.43 3.64
N GLU A 441 -5.30 4.22 3.09
CA GLU A 441 -4.19 3.28 3.15
C GLU A 441 -2.94 3.84 2.43
N LYS A 442 -3.11 4.44 1.24
CA LYS A 442 -2.04 5.16 0.54
C LYS A 442 -1.48 6.32 1.35
N HIS A 443 -2.37 7.09 2.00
CA HIS A 443 -1.94 8.20 2.85
C HIS A 443 -1.16 7.72 4.08
N MET A 444 -1.59 6.63 4.70
CA MET A 444 -0.88 6.00 5.82
C MET A 444 0.48 5.44 5.38
N ALA A 445 0.56 4.78 4.22
CA ALA A 445 1.80 4.27 3.67
C ALA A 445 2.81 5.39 3.36
N ALA A 446 2.32 6.55 2.87
CA ALA A 446 3.15 7.71 2.58
C ALA A 446 3.53 8.54 3.82
N TYR A 447 2.88 8.32 4.97
CA TYR A 447 3.15 9.08 6.18
C TYR A 447 4.55 8.81 6.71
N ILE A 448 4.91 7.54 6.81
CA ILE A 448 6.26 7.09 7.15
C ILE A 448 6.59 5.88 6.28
N GLU A 449 7.63 5.98 5.47
CA GLU A 449 8.14 4.86 4.68
C GLU A 449 8.93 3.92 5.60
N GLU A 450 8.23 3.04 6.29
CA GLU A 450 8.84 2.10 7.23
C GLU A 450 8.11 0.76 7.21
N TYR A 451 8.85 -0.34 7.38
CA TYR A 451 8.31 -1.70 7.33
C TYR A 451 7.09 -1.89 8.24
N GLY A 452 7.19 -1.44 9.49
CA GLY A 452 6.11 -1.56 10.46
C GLY A 452 4.84 -0.84 10.02
N MET A 453 4.97 0.39 9.51
CA MET A 453 3.84 1.16 8.99
C MET A 453 3.21 0.49 7.78
N HIS A 454 4.02 0.01 6.83
CA HIS A 454 3.53 -0.69 5.65
C HIS A 454 2.88 -2.05 6.00
N SER A 455 3.35 -2.72 7.06
CA SER A 455 2.72 -3.93 7.57
C SER A 455 1.33 -3.66 8.16
N VAL A 456 1.17 -2.57 8.90
CA VAL A 456 -0.14 -2.16 9.43
C VAL A 456 -1.08 -1.71 8.32
N VAL A 457 -0.60 -0.99 7.31
CA VAL A 457 -1.41 -0.62 6.13
C VAL A 457 -2.00 -1.88 5.49
N LYS A 458 -1.21 -2.93 5.40
CA LYS A 458 -1.68 -4.22 4.85
C LYS A 458 -2.75 -4.87 5.73
N LEU A 459 -2.68 -4.74 7.06
CA LEU A 459 -3.76 -5.17 7.94
C LEU A 459 -5.06 -4.43 7.65
N PHE A 460 -5.00 -3.11 7.46
CA PHE A 460 -6.20 -2.32 7.14
C PHE A 460 -6.79 -2.69 5.79
N ARG A 461 -5.95 -2.91 4.78
CA ARG A 461 -6.41 -3.40 3.49
C ARG A 461 -7.13 -4.74 3.63
N ASN A 462 -6.56 -5.70 4.32
CA ASN A 462 -7.16 -7.01 4.52
C ASN A 462 -8.48 -6.90 5.27
N PHE A 463 -8.53 -6.10 6.32
CA PHE A 463 -9.76 -5.83 7.07
C PHE A 463 -10.86 -5.22 6.16
N ARG A 464 -10.51 -4.26 5.32
CA ARG A 464 -11.46 -3.60 4.39
C ARG A 464 -12.07 -4.55 3.37
N LEU A 465 -11.40 -5.63 3.04
CA LEU A 465 -11.88 -6.64 2.08
C LEU A 465 -12.91 -7.60 2.69
N GLU A 466 -13.06 -7.59 3.99
CA GLU A 466 -14.12 -8.30 4.69
C GLU A 466 -15.37 -7.41 4.80
N GLU A 467 -16.54 -8.02 4.98
CA GLU A 467 -17.78 -7.26 5.21
C GLU A 467 -17.87 -6.79 6.66
N HIS A 468 -17.98 -5.49 6.87
CA HIS A 468 -18.07 -4.84 8.17
C HIS A 468 -19.08 -3.70 8.18
N THR A 469 -19.67 -3.48 9.32
CA THR A 469 -20.50 -2.29 9.57
C THR A 469 -19.62 -1.05 9.78
N ASP A 470 -20.18 0.13 9.60
CA ASP A 470 -19.48 1.40 9.86
C ASP A 470 -18.93 1.49 11.29
N LYS A 471 -19.66 0.98 12.29
CA LYS A 471 -19.23 0.96 13.70
C LYS A 471 -18.03 0.05 13.93
N GLU A 472 -18.01 -1.11 13.29
CA GLU A 472 -16.89 -2.07 13.33
C GLU A 472 -15.66 -1.49 12.64
N THR A 473 -15.87 -0.89 11.46
CA THR A 473 -14.81 -0.20 10.73
C THR A 473 -14.25 0.98 11.54
N PHE A 474 -15.09 1.76 12.19
CA PHE A 474 -14.65 2.82 13.10
C PHE A 474 -13.78 2.26 14.23
N ALA A 475 -14.21 1.19 14.87
CA ALA A 475 -13.48 0.60 15.99
C ALA A 475 -12.10 0.07 15.56
N TYR A 476 -12.04 -0.68 14.44
CA TYR A 476 -10.81 -1.28 13.94
C TYR A 476 -9.86 -0.26 13.30
N LYS A 477 -10.37 0.57 12.38
CA LYS A 477 -9.55 1.44 11.53
C LYS A 477 -9.15 2.76 12.21
N TYR A 478 -10.03 3.31 13.06
CA TYR A 478 -9.80 4.63 13.65
C TYR A 478 -9.53 4.59 15.15
N ALA A 479 -10.42 3.99 15.94
CA ALA A 479 -10.28 3.99 17.39
C ALA A 479 -9.04 3.21 17.87
N SER A 480 -8.69 2.14 17.20
CA SER A 480 -7.53 1.32 17.53
C SER A 480 -6.22 2.10 17.56
N LEU A 481 -6.05 3.07 16.63
CA LEU A 481 -4.83 3.88 16.54
C LEU A 481 -4.57 4.73 17.78
N TYR A 482 -5.61 5.08 18.52
CA TYR A 482 -5.48 5.90 19.71
C TYR A 482 -5.18 5.09 20.96
N PHE A 483 -5.55 3.82 20.98
CA PHE A 483 -5.52 3.03 22.21
C PHE A 483 -4.52 1.89 22.17
N VAL A 484 -4.48 1.11 21.08
CA VAL A 484 -3.66 -0.10 21.04
C VAL A 484 -2.16 0.19 21.19
N PRO A 485 -1.57 1.18 20.50
CA PRO A 485 -0.15 1.49 20.67
C PRO A 485 0.21 1.88 22.11
N TYR A 486 -0.65 2.66 22.77
CA TYR A 486 -0.48 3.05 24.15
C TYR A 486 -0.53 1.85 25.10
N VAL A 487 -1.54 1.00 24.96
CA VAL A 487 -1.71 -0.19 25.79
C VAL A 487 -0.58 -1.17 25.58
N HIS A 488 -0.17 -1.38 24.35
CA HIS A 488 0.98 -2.23 24.00
C HIS A 488 2.25 -1.75 24.70
N TRP A 489 2.54 -0.45 24.63
CA TRP A 489 3.66 0.14 25.35
C TRP A 489 3.53 -0.04 26.86
N ALA A 490 2.37 0.29 27.46
CA ALA A 490 2.17 0.23 28.92
C ALA A 490 2.38 -1.18 29.46
N VAL A 491 1.89 -2.21 28.74
CA VAL A 491 2.08 -3.62 29.11
C VAL A 491 3.56 -4.01 29.12
N HIS A 492 4.29 -3.67 28.06
CA HIS A 492 5.72 -4.04 27.97
C HIS A 492 6.59 -3.23 28.92
N ASP A 493 6.34 -1.93 29.08
CA ASP A 493 7.08 -1.10 30.03
C ASP A 493 6.83 -1.53 31.48
N ALA A 494 5.60 -1.93 31.81
CA ALA A 494 5.26 -2.47 33.11
C ALA A 494 6.06 -3.75 33.43
N LEU A 495 6.15 -4.67 32.51
CA LEU A 495 6.98 -5.87 32.64
C LEU A 495 8.46 -5.54 32.80
N LYS A 496 8.98 -4.63 31.99
CA LYS A 496 10.38 -4.17 32.06
C LYS A 496 10.71 -3.57 33.42
N ARG A 497 9.74 -2.88 34.05
CA ARG A 497 9.88 -2.31 35.40
C ARG A 497 9.63 -3.31 36.52
N GLY A 498 9.21 -4.54 36.22
CA GLY A 498 9.01 -5.60 37.19
C GLY A 498 7.64 -5.62 37.86
N TYR A 499 6.67 -4.83 37.39
CA TYR A 499 5.30 -4.90 37.86
C TYR A 499 4.68 -6.27 37.57
N LYS A 500 3.81 -6.75 38.47
CA LYS A 500 3.14 -8.04 38.35
C LYS A 500 1.67 -7.91 38.01
N THR A 501 1.07 -6.78 38.36
CA THR A 501 -0.35 -6.50 38.10
C THR A 501 -0.55 -5.07 37.62
N LEU A 502 -1.32 -4.91 36.58
CA LEU A 502 -1.83 -3.62 36.08
C LEU A 502 -3.30 -3.48 36.50
N TYR A 503 -3.62 -2.38 37.17
CA TYR A 503 -4.97 -2.01 37.58
C TYR A 503 -5.51 -0.94 36.65
N PHE A 504 -6.53 -1.29 35.91
CA PHE A 504 -7.18 -0.39 34.92
C PHE A 504 -8.33 0.34 35.62
N ILE A 505 -8.22 1.67 35.69
CA ILE A 505 -9.21 2.49 36.41
C ILE A 505 -10.40 2.75 35.50
N SER A 506 -11.62 2.57 35.99
CA SER A 506 -12.85 2.97 35.33
C SER A 506 -12.87 4.50 35.17
N ARG A 507 -13.39 5.01 34.11
CA ARG A 507 -14.19 4.48 32.97
C ARG A 507 -13.27 4.02 31.82
N ASP A 508 -12.21 4.76 31.60
CA ASP A 508 -11.27 4.62 30.48
C ASP A 508 -10.64 3.22 30.43
N GLY A 509 -10.27 2.69 31.60
CA GLY A 509 -9.62 1.40 31.75
C GLY A 509 -10.39 0.20 31.20
N TYR A 510 -11.68 0.31 30.90
CA TYR A 510 -12.48 -0.83 30.46
C TYR A 510 -11.99 -1.42 29.15
N TYR A 511 -11.97 -0.61 28.09
CA TYR A 511 -11.48 -1.06 26.78
C TYR A 511 -9.96 -1.27 26.81
N LEU A 512 -9.23 -0.44 27.58
CA LEU A 512 -7.78 -0.57 27.71
C LEU A 512 -7.39 -1.92 28.29
N LYS A 513 -8.12 -2.41 29.30
CA LYS A 513 -7.89 -3.74 29.88
C LYS A 513 -8.11 -4.85 28.87
N LEU A 514 -9.20 -4.80 28.10
CA LEU A 514 -9.48 -5.83 27.07
C LEU A 514 -8.35 -5.92 26.04
N MET A 515 -7.83 -4.77 25.61
CA MET A 515 -6.68 -4.74 24.71
C MET A 515 -5.40 -5.24 25.39
N ALA A 516 -5.17 -4.89 26.66
CA ALA A 516 -4.02 -5.38 27.43
C ALA A 516 -4.06 -6.91 27.57
N ASP A 517 -5.22 -7.48 27.88
CA ASP A 517 -5.41 -8.92 27.95
C ASP A 517 -5.05 -9.58 26.60
N ALA A 518 -5.48 -8.97 25.48
CA ALA A 518 -5.18 -9.46 24.15
C ALA A 518 -3.68 -9.39 23.82
N VAL A 519 -2.99 -8.32 24.20
CA VAL A 519 -1.53 -8.18 24.04
C VAL A 519 -0.80 -9.23 24.87
N ILE A 520 -1.18 -9.38 26.15
CA ILE A 520 -0.58 -10.35 27.07
C ILE A 520 -0.76 -11.78 26.54
N GLU A 521 -1.97 -12.14 26.11
CA GLU A 521 -2.27 -13.44 25.53
C GLU A 521 -1.45 -13.68 24.25
N SER A 522 -1.47 -12.72 23.30
CA SER A 522 -0.80 -12.86 22.01
C SER A 522 0.72 -12.97 22.10
N LYS A 523 1.32 -12.34 23.09
CA LYS A 523 2.78 -12.36 23.32
C LYS A 523 3.21 -13.34 24.41
N GLY A 524 2.29 -14.05 25.05
CA GLY A 524 2.59 -15.00 26.13
C GLY A 524 3.24 -14.36 27.35
N LEU A 525 2.84 -13.13 27.71
CA LEU A 525 3.49 -12.33 28.75
C LEU A 525 3.00 -12.73 30.14
N GLN A 526 3.86 -12.61 31.15
CA GLN A 526 3.57 -12.93 32.55
C GLN A 526 3.19 -11.67 33.35
N LEU A 527 2.03 -11.09 33.02
CA LEU A 527 1.47 -9.90 33.65
C LEU A 527 -0.02 -10.10 33.86
N ARG A 528 -0.51 -9.75 35.03
CA ARG A 528 -1.94 -9.81 35.36
C ARG A 528 -2.59 -8.46 35.18
N THR A 529 -3.86 -8.48 34.82
CA THR A 529 -4.67 -7.27 34.71
C THR A 529 -5.89 -7.37 35.60
N LYS A 530 -6.28 -6.27 36.21
CA LYS A 530 -7.53 -6.15 36.94
C LYS A 530 -8.20 -4.83 36.62
N TYR A 531 -9.53 -4.83 36.67
CA TYR A 531 -10.33 -3.62 36.50
C TYR A 531 -10.74 -3.08 37.86
N ILE A 532 -10.46 -1.80 38.13
CA ILE A 532 -10.79 -1.11 39.37
C ILE A 532 -11.91 -0.12 39.11
N TYR A 533 -12.99 -0.30 39.84
CA TYR A 533 -14.09 0.62 39.82
C TYR A 533 -13.77 1.86 40.65
N GLY A 534 -13.48 2.96 40.02
CA GLY A 534 -13.16 4.22 40.66
C GLY A 534 -13.68 5.42 39.90
N SER A 535 -13.88 6.51 40.52
CA SER A 535 -14.21 7.76 39.84
C SER A 535 -13.78 8.96 40.71
N ARG A 536 -13.61 10.09 40.04
CA ARG A 536 -13.37 11.35 40.76
C ARG A 536 -14.48 11.65 41.76
N LYS A 537 -15.74 11.26 41.45
CA LYS A 537 -16.89 11.44 42.38
C LYS A 537 -16.76 10.54 43.62
N ALA A 538 -16.45 9.27 43.41
CA ALA A 538 -16.37 8.28 44.48
C ALA A 538 -15.13 8.44 45.39
N TRP A 539 -14.04 9.02 44.85
CA TRP A 539 -12.76 9.06 45.58
C TRP A 539 -12.38 10.43 46.16
N ARG A 540 -12.91 11.54 45.58
CA ARG A 540 -12.49 12.89 45.97
C ARG A 540 -12.73 13.17 47.45
N VAL A 541 -13.97 13.09 47.90
CA VAL A 541 -14.33 13.42 49.28
C VAL A 541 -13.72 12.41 50.27
N PRO A 542 -13.83 11.08 50.07
CA PRO A 542 -13.17 10.12 50.95
C PRO A 542 -11.66 10.33 51.12
N SER A 543 -10.99 10.91 50.10
CA SER A 543 -9.55 11.15 50.13
C SER A 543 -9.11 12.32 51.03
N PHE A 544 -10.05 13.13 51.55
CA PHE A 544 -9.68 14.24 52.44
C PHE A 544 -9.30 13.70 53.84
N ILE A 545 -8.04 13.85 54.23
CA ILE A 545 -7.53 13.37 55.52
C ILE A 545 -7.54 14.50 56.53
N ASP A 546 -6.65 15.47 56.40
CA ASP A 546 -6.49 16.56 57.36
C ASP A 546 -7.08 17.89 56.86
N LYS A 547 -7.31 18.02 55.57
CA LYS A 547 -7.85 19.23 54.98
C LYS A 547 -8.70 18.88 53.76
N VAL A 548 -9.64 19.80 53.43
CA VAL A 548 -10.42 19.74 52.22
C VAL A 548 -9.59 20.33 51.09
N ASP A 549 -9.48 19.61 49.99
CA ASP A 549 -8.73 20.07 48.85
C ASP A 549 -9.40 21.29 48.18
N GLU A 550 -8.61 22.25 47.74
CA GLU A 550 -9.13 23.43 47.05
C GLU A 550 -9.84 23.10 45.75
N GLU A 551 -9.39 22.04 45.04
CA GLU A 551 -10.00 21.49 43.82
C GLU A 551 -11.49 21.16 44.00
N PHE A 552 -11.94 20.84 45.23
CA PHE A 552 -13.33 20.59 45.55
C PHE A 552 -14.22 21.80 45.19
N PHE A 553 -13.70 23.01 45.45
CA PHE A 553 -14.43 24.26 45.30
C PHE A 553 -14.29 24.89 43.88
N GLU A 554 -13.48 24.32 43.01
CA GLU A 554 -13.27 24.83 41.65
C GLU A 554 -14.50 24.59 40.76
N PRO A 555 -14.81 25.49 39.81
CA PRO A 555 -16.00 25.36 38.96
C PRO A 555 -16.10 24.07 38.15
N TYR A 556 -14.95 23.50 37.81
CA TYR A 556 -14.86 22.19 37.13
C TYR A 556 -14.77 21.03 38.12
N GLY A 557 -14.78 21.29 39.41
CA GLY A 557 -14.82 20.33 40.46
C GLY A 557 -16.23 19.80 40.74
N ASN A 558 -16.63 19.83 41.99
CA ASN A 558 -17.94 19.31 42.43
C ASN A 558 -19.14 20.19 42.00
N PHE A 559 -18.88 21.41 41.62
CA PHE A 559 -19.92 22.41 41.26
C PHE A 559 -20.21 22.45 39.77
N SER A 560 -19.54 21.65 38.94
CA SER A 560 -19.80 21.57 37.51
C SER A 560 -21.27 21.13 37.26
N GLY A 561 -22.00 21.92 36.50
CA GLY A 561 -23.40 21.60 36.18
C GLY A 561 -24.42 21.91 37.27
N VAL A 562 -24.05 22.50 38.40
CA VAL A 562 -25.02 22.98 39.41
C VAL A 562 -25.79 24.17 38.83
N ARG A 563 -27.13 24.00 38.68
CA ARG A 563 -28.01 24.99 38.06
C ARG A 563 -29.23 25.37 38.93
N ASN A 564 -29.41 24.68 40.04
CA ASN A 564 -30.50 24.92 41.00
C ASN A 564 -30.10 24.51 42.41
N PHE A 565 -30.95 24.82 43.38
CA PHE A 565 -30.67 24.60 44.78
C PHE A 565 -30.52 23.13 45.15
N ASN A 566 -31.39 22.24 44.66
CA ASN A 566 -31.28 20.80 44.95
C ASN A 566 -29.97 20.20 44.47
N LYS A 567 -29.49 20.62 43.29
CA LYS A 567 -28.18 20.20 42.78
C LYS A 567 -27.01 20.78 43.61
N LEU A 568 -27.18 21.98 44.12
CA LEU A 568 -26.20 22.58 45.01
C LEU A 568 -26.12 21.78 46.33
N LEU A 569 -27.25 21.41 46.94
CA LEU A 569 -27.24 20.56 48.14
C LEU A 569 -26.57 19.23 47.90
N SER A 570 -26.88 18.59 46.79
CA SER A 570 -26.21 17.32 46.39
C SER A 570 -24.70 17.50 46.21
N ALA A 571 -24.25 18.59 45.59
CA ALA A 571 -22.84 18.91 45.41
C ALA A 571 -22.12 19.18 46.73
N LEU A 572 -22.82 19.75 47.72
CA LEU A 572 -22.32 20.02 49.04
C LEU A 572 -22.38 18.82 50.01
N LEU A 573 -23.05 17.74 49.60
CA LEU A 573 -23.29 16.56 50.46
C LEU A 573 -23.99 16.88 51.77
N ILE A 574 -24.95 17.83 51.73
CA ILE A 574 -25.73 18.27 52.90
C ILE A 574 -27.20 18.37 52.55
N ASP A 575 -28.04 18.32 53.56
CA ASP A 575 -29.48 18.66 53.42
C ASP A 575 -29.73 20.14 53.60
N GLU A 576 -30.96 20.54 53.36
CA GLU A 576 -31.39 21.96 53.46
C GLU A 576 -31.22 22.50 54.86
N ALA A 577 -31.49 21.72 55.90
CA ALA A 577 -31.40 22.18 57.30
C ALA A 577 -29.91 22.45 57.64
N THR A 578 -29.02 21.59 57.19
CA THR A 578 -27.57 21.74 57.37
C THR A 578 -27.05 22.93 56.56
N PHE A 579 -27.61 23.17 55.36
CA PHE A 579 -27.29 24.34 54.55
C PHE A 579 -27.64 25.66 55.26
N ASP A 580 -28.83 25.75 55.82
CA ASP A 580 -29.29 26.93 56.59
C ASP A 580 -28.39 27.17 57.82
N LYS A 581 -27.89 26.14 58.41
CA LYS A 581 -26.98 26.24 59.58
C LYS A 581 -25.61 26.78 59.19
N PHE A 582 -25.03 26.33 58.07
CA PHE A 582 -23.68 26.72 57.66
C PHE A 582 -23.67 28.01 56.82
N PHE A 583 -24.74 28.30 56.05
CA PHE A 583 -24.78 29.38 55.05
C PHE A 583 -26.06 30.17 55.10
N PRO A 584 -26.46 30.72 56.24
CA PRO A 584 -27.71 31.45 56.33
C PRO A 584 -27.79 32.67 55.43
N GLU A 585 -26.61 33.28 55.08
CA GLU A 585 -26.50 34.42 54.16
C GLU A 585 -26.75 34.04 52.69
N LEU A 586 -26.74 32.76 52.32
CA LEU A 586 -26.98 32.25 50.99
C LEU A 586 -28.41 31.77 50.80
N GLY A 587 -29.32 32.02 51.76
CA GLY A 587 -30.73 31.63 51.67
C GLY A 587 -31.46 32.11 50.42
N TYR A 588 -31.01 33.17 49.76
CA TYR A 588 -31.56 33.66 48.50
C TYR A 588 -31.42 32.66 47.33
N LEU A 589 -30.49 31.68 47.43
CA LEU A 589 -30.32 30.66 46.42
C LEU A 589 -31.55 29.74 46.30
N LYS A 590 -32.30 29.56 47.40
CA LYS A 590 -33.50 28.73 47.40
C LYS A 590 -34.57 29.22 46.41
N THR A 591 -34.65 30.52 46.23
CA THR A 591 -35.66 31.19 45.35
C THR A 591 -35.11 31.53 43.99
N THR A 592 -33.82 31.36 43.75
CA THR A 592 -33.18 31.63 42.46
C THR A 592 -33.50 30.53 41.47
N LYS A 593 -34.23 30.84 40.43
CA LYS A 593 -34.74 29.85 39.44
C LYS A 593 -33.65 29.13 38.66
N ARG A 594 -32.56 29.83 38.36
CA ARG A 594 -31.45 29.27 37.57
C ARG A 594 -30.13 29.93 37.96
N TYR A 595 -29.10 29.12 38.19
CA TYR A 595 -27.78 29.59 38.55
C TYR A 595 -26.92 29.80 37.28
N SER A 596 -26.31 30.97 37.22
CA SER A 596 -25.27 31.26 36.22
C SER A 596 -23.93 30.68 36.69
N ASP A 597 -22.98 30.50 35.77
CA ASP A 597 -21.65 30.07 36.09
C ASP A 597 -20.95 31.07 37.03
N GLN A 598 -21.18 32.37 36.84
CA GLN A 598 -20.64 33.42 37.71
C GLN A 598 -21.22 33.29 39.13
N LEU A 599 -22.51 33.10 39.26
CA LEU A 599 -23.12 32.88 40.56
C LEU A 599 -22.56 31.69 41.31
N ILE A 600 -22.38 30.57 40.59
CA ILE A 600 -21.76 29.36 41.18
C ILE A 600 -20.34 29.61 41.59
N SER A 601 -19.52 30.31 40.76
CA SER A 601 -18.16 30.70 41.12
C SER A 601 -18.13 31.55 42.40
N ASP A 602 -18.98 32.53 42.48
CA ASP A 602 -19.06 33.43 43.66
C ASP A 602 -19.53 32.67 44.91
N VAL A 603 -20.48 31.77 44.77
CA VAL A 603 -20.96 30.90 45.84
C VAL A 603 -19.85 29.96 46.27
N SER A 604 -19.17 29.30 45.37
CA SER A 604 -18.09 28.34 45.70
C SER A 604 -16.96 28.99 46.51
N GLN A 605 -16.62 30.25 46.19
CA GLN A 605 -15.63 31.03 46.91
C GLN A 605 -16.09 31.37 48.34
N LYS A 606 -17.39 31.60 48.56
CA LYS A 606 -17.94 31.79 49.92
C LYS A 606 -17.92 30.50 50.70
N LEU A 607 -18.33 29.39 50.09
CA LEU A 607 -18.28 28.05 50.67
C LEU A 607 -16.88 27.66 51.11
N LYS A 608 -15.88 27.95 50.32
CA LYS A 608 -14.45 27.70 50.59
C LYS A 608 -13.94 28.38 51.84
N ARG A 609 -14.60 29.51 52.28
CA ARG A 609 -14.19 30.25 53.46
C ARG A 609 -14.81 29.75 54.77
N SER A 610 -15.78 28.85 54.73
CA SER A 610 -16.48 28.30 55.93
C SER A 610 -15.68 27.17 56.52
N ASP A 611 -15.01 27.41 57.65
CA ASP A 611 -14.29 26.39 58.38
C ASP A 611 -15.19 25.31 58.96
N ALA A 612 -16.38 25.74 59.50
CA ALA A 612 -17.38 24.81 60.03
C ALA A 612 -17.87 23.81 58.94
N TYR A 613 -18.02 24.27 57.68
CA TYR A 613 -18.40 23.39 56.57
C TYR A 613 -17.25 22.45 56.17
N LYS A 614 -15.98 22.93 56.20
CA LYS A 614 -14.82 22.10 55.94
C LYS A 614 -14.68 21.00 57.02
N GLU A 615 -14.87 21.32 58.30
CA GLU A 615 -14.88 20.34 59.36
C GLU A 615 -15.97 19.27 59.19
N HIS A 616 -17.16 19.68 58.77
CA HIS A 616 -18.26 18.79 58.40
C HIS A 616 -17.85 17.86 57.24
N LEU A 617 -17.26 18.41 56.19
CA LEU A 617 -16.78 17.63 55.03
C LEU A 617 -15.72 16.61 55.46
N LEU A 618 -14.80 16.97 56.35
CA LEU A 618 -13.80 16.01 56.85
C LEU A 618 -14.44 14.88 57.65
N ALA A 619 -15.50 15.17 58.41
CA ALA A 619 -16.27 14.13 59.09
C ALA A 619 -17.01 13.20 58.12
N VAL A 620 -17.61 13.75 57.08
CA VAL A 620 -18.22 12.98 55.98
C VAL A 620 -17.15 12.14 55.25
N ALA A 621 -16.00 12.74 54.93
CA ALA A 621 -14.88 12.08 54.29
C ALA A 621 -14.40 10.89 55.08
N LYS A 622 -14.20 11.04 56.39
CA LYS A 622 -13.78 9.96 57.27
C LYS A 622 -14.75 8.79 57.28
N LYS A 623 -16.06 9.08 57.29
CA LYS A 623 -17.10 8.05 57.24
C LYS A 623 -17.13 7.30 55.90
N GLN A 624 -17.06 8.03 54.79
CA GLN A 624 -17.08 7.44 53.45
C GLN A 624 -15.79 6.69 53.09
N ARG A 625 -14.64 7.11 53.67
CA ARG A 625 -13.34 6.48 53.42
C ARG A 625 -13.30 5.02 53.84
N VAL A 626 -13.97 4.65 54.90
CA VAL A 626 -13.97 3.26 55.41
C VAL A 626 -14.36 2.28 54.31
N ILE A 627 -15.50 2.50 53.68
CA ILE A 627 -15.98 1.59 52.61
C ILE A 627 -15.10 1.62 51.35
N VAL A 628 -14.52 2.79 51.03
CA VAL A 628 -13.61 2.90 49.87
C VAL A 628 -12.30 2.17 50.17
N SER A 629 -11.75 2.30 51.37
CA SER A 629 -10.52 1.58 51.79
C SER A 629 -10.77 0.07 51.86
N ASP A 630 -11.94 -0.36 52.33
CA ASP A 630 -12.29 -1.78 52.31
C ASP A 630 -12.42 -2.33 50.87
N TYR A 631 -13.01 -1.55 49.96
CA TYR A 631 -13.04 -1.88 48.51
C TYR A 631 -11.63 -2.02 47.93
N LEU A 632 -10.73 -1.07 48.22
CA LEU A 632 -9.35 -1.11 47.73
C LEU A 632 -8.57 -2.31 48.29
N ARG A 633 -8.80 -2.67 49.61
CA ARG A 633 -8.21 -3.88 50.19
C ARG A 633 -8.72 -5.17 49.54
N GLN A 634 -10.01 -5.16 49.15
CA GLN A 634 -10.60 -6.31 48.44
C GLN A 634 -10.00 -6.53 47.07
N GLU A 635 -9.68 -5.44 46.31
CA GLU A 635 -9.30 -5.54 44.90
C GLU A 635 -7.78 -5.52 44.69
N ILE A 636 -7.00 -4.87 45.55
CA ILE A 636 -5.56 -4.64 45.35
C ILE A 636 -4.74 -5.59 46.24
N ASP A 637 -3.78 -6.26 45.61
CA ASP A 637 -2.76 -7.01 46.34
C ASP A 637 -1.56 -6.11 46.64
N PHE A 638 -1.47 -5.62 47.85
CA PHE A 638 -0.40 -4.73 48.33
C PHE A 638 0.95 -5.42 48.54
N ASN A 639 1.00 -6.76 48.44
CA ASN A 639 2.24 -7.52 48.62
C ASN A 639 3.06 -7.67 47.34
N GLU A 640 2.52 -7.31 46.20
CA GLU A 640 3.19 -7.42 44.90
C GLU A 640 3.36 -6.05 44.24
N PRO A 641 4.42 -5.87 43.44
CA PRO A 641 4.57 -4.63 42.63
C PRO A 641 3.46 -4.49 41.63
N PHE A 642 2.79 -3.35 41.62
CA PHE A 642 1.70 -3.05 40.73
C PHE A 642 1.80 -1.62 40.15
N ALA A 643 1.02 -1.34 39.09
CA ALA A 643 0.83 -0.01 38.57
C ALA A 643 -0.63 0.16 38.10
N PHE A 644 -1.03 1.42 37.94
CA PHE A 644 -2.34 1.77 37.44
C PHE A 644 -2.26 2.21 35.97
N VAL A 645 -3.39 2.11 35.28
CA VAL A 645 -3.53 2.55 33.90
C VAL A 645 -4.78 3.41 33.74
N GLU A 646 -4.60 4.62 33.24
CA GLU A 646 -5.65 5.57 32.89
C GLU A 646 -5.30 6.14 31.49
N TYR A 647 -6.26 6.62 30.71
CA TYR A 647 -5.92 7.14 29.38
C TYR A 647 -5.29 8.53 29.48
N TRP A 648 -6.00 9.47 30.09
CA TRP A 648 -5.44 10.79 30.33
C TRP A 648 -6.10 11.43 31.56
N GLY A 649 -5.41 12.35 32.17
CA GLY A 649 -5.94 13.03 33.33
C GLY A 649 -5.09 14.20 33.79
N ARG A 650 -5.67 14.96 34.73
CA ARG A 650 -4.98 16.05 35.40
C ARG A 650 -4.08 15.58 36.54
N GLY A 651 -4.10 14.29 36.85
CA GLY A 651 -3.37 13.73 37.96
C GLY A 651 -4.08 13.84 39.33
N TYR A 652 -5.12 14.66 39.44
CA TYR A 652 -5.84 14.81 40.72
C TYR A 652 -6.55 13.53 41.16
N THR A 653 -7.05 12.72 40.23
CA THR A 653 -7.63 11.41 40.57
C THR A 653 -6.57 10.49 41.21
N GLN A 654 -5.35 10.50 40.69
CA GLN A 654 -4.23 9.78 41.25
C GLN A 654 -3.88 10.31 42.65
N ASP A 655 -3.80 11.63 42.83
CA ASP A 655 -3.51 12.23 44.13
C ASP A 655 -4.55 11.84 45.20
N CYS A 656 -5.83 11.72 44.82
CA CYS A 656 -6.87 11.16 45.70
C CYS A 656 -6.64 9.69 45.97
N LEU A 657 -6.31 8.91 44.94
CA LEU A 657 -6.05 7.47 45.08
C LEU A 657 -4.85 7.19 45.99
N THR A 658 -3.75 7.95 45.86
CA THR A 658 -2.56 7.82 46.70
C THR A 658 -2.91 7.84 48.19
N ARG A 659 -3.76 8.81 48.59
CA ARG A 659 -4.19 8.95 49.99
C ARG A 659 -5.08 7.79 50.44
N LEU A 660 -5.97 7.33 49.56
CA LEU A 660 -6.88 6.21 49.82
C LEU A 660 -6.13 4.88 49.89
N LEU A 661 -5.09 4.68 49.07
CA LEU A 661 -4.22 3.50 49.11
C LEU A 661 -3.41 3.44 50.42
N ALA A 662 -2.90 4.58 50.85
CA ALA A 662 -2.17 4.65 52.14
C ALA A 662 -3.09 4.32 53.30
N ASP A 663 -4.34 4.80 53.30
CA ASP A 663 -5.34 4.44 54.34
C ASP A 663 -5.73 2.96 54.25
N ALA A 664 -5.91 2.42 53.07
CA ALA A 664 -6.24 1.03 52.83
C ALA A 664 -5.10 0.08 53.25
N ALA A 665 -3.86 0.40 52.94
CA ALA A 665 -2.69 -0.41 53.28
C ALA A 665 -2.22 -0.21 54.71
N GLY A 666 -2.54 0.92 55.36
CA GLY A 666 -2.05 1.32 56.67
C GLY A 666 -0.62 1.88 56.62
N HIS A 667 -0.04 2.11 55.46
CA HIS A 667 1.28 2.71 55.24
C HIS A 667 1.33 3.41 53.88
N GLU A 668 2.34 4.24 53.65
CA GLU A 668 2.56 4.84 52.31
C GLU A 668 2.79 3.75 51.24
N VAL A 669 2.12 3.88 50.11
CA VAL A 669 2.18 2.94 48.99
C VAL A 669 2.55 3.72 47.72
N ASP A 670 3.49 3.18 46.96
CA ASP A 670 3.77 3.69 45.63
C ASP A 670 2.61 3.34 44.68
N ASP A 671 2.14 4.33 43.94
CA ASP A 671 1.02 4.24 43.00
C ASP A 671 1.39 4.69 41.58
N PRO A 672 2.41 4.07 40.96
CA PRO A 672 2.81 4.43 39.59
C PRO A 672 1.64 4.29 38.64
N MET A 673 1.49 5.26 37.76
CA MET A 673 0.36 5.30 36.84
C MET A 673 0.79 5.62 35.39
N TYR A 674 0.28 4.82 34.48
CA TYR A 674 0.45 4.98 33.04
C TYR A 674 -0.64 5.88 32.49
N TYR A 675 -0.22 6.85 31.68
CA TYR A 675 -1.07 7.78 30.94
C TYR A 675 -0.62 7.84 29.47
N VAL A 676 -1.56 8.04 28.56
CA VAL A 676 -1.19 8.57 27.25
C VAL A 676 -0.49 9.91 27.46
N ARG A 677 -1.10 10.76 28.30
CA ARG A 677 -0.51 12.01 28.74
C ARG A 677 -1.14 12.50 30.04
N SER A 678 -0.35 12.86 31.01
CA SER A 678 -0.79 13.62 32.19
C SER A 678 -0.55 15.12 31.94
N ILE A 679 -1.53 15.96 32.30
CA ILE A 679 -1.52 17.39 31.94
C ILE A 679 -0.74 18.23 32.96
N TYR A 680 -0.77 17.85 34.23
CA TYR A 680 -0.09 18.59 35.29
C TYR A 680 1.08 17.79 35.90
N PRO A 681 2.10 18.51 36.41
CA PRO A 681 3.18 17.87 37.15
C PRO A 681 2.64 17.14 38.38
N THR A 682 3.34 16.15 38.79
CA THR A 682 3.03 15.37 39.99
C THR A 682 3.08 16.28 41.22
N ILE A 683 2.04 16.23 42.05
CA ILE A 683 2.05 16.84 43.37
C ILE A 683 2.43 15.70 44.35
N GLY A 684 3.59 15.78 44.97
CA GLY A 684 4.08 14.72 45.84
C GLY A 684 4.98 13.69 45.17
N LYS A 685 5.00 12.45 45.67
CA LYS A 685 5.88 11.37 45.21
C LYS A 685 5.29 10.47 44.12
N SER A 686 4.06 10.72 43.66
CA SER A 686 3.38 9.87 42.70
C SER A 686 4.13 9.83 41.37
N ILE A 687 4.38 8.63 40.85
CA ILE A 687 5.09 8.39 39.59
C ILE A 687 4.10 8.36 38.45
N ARG A 688 4.39 9.09 37.35
CA ARG A 688 3.56 9.13 36.16
C ARG A 688 4.38 8.79 34.94
N TYR A 689 4.00 7.74 34.24
CA TYR A 689 4.58 7.34 32.95
C TYR A 689 3.71 7.87 31.82
N ASN A 690 4.29 8.64 30.91
CA ASN A 690 3.58 9.24 29.79
C ASN A 690 4.03 8.58 28.49
N TYR A 691 3.07 8.15 27.67
CA TYR A 691 3.33 7.56 26.37
C TYR A 691 3.83 8.61 25.37
N THR A 692 3.25 9.81 25.41
CA THR A 692 3.63 10.90 24.52
C THR A 692 3.73 12.23 25.26
N CYS A 693 4.60 13.11 24.79
CA CYS A 693 4.65 14.52 25.19
C CYS A 693 3.88 15.43 24.24
N ASN A 694 3.23 14.87 23.22
CA ASN A 694 2.51 15.63 22.21
C ASN A 694 1.37 16.45 22.86
N THR A 695 1.18 17.69 22.36
CA THR A 695 0.21 18.66 22.91
C THR A 695 -1.19 18.50 22.31
N HIS A 696 -1.42 17.52 21.43
CA HIS A 696 -2.74 17.30 20.87
C HIS A 696 -3.78 17.00 21.91
N SER A 697 -4.98 17.53 21.73
CA SER A 697 -6.11 17.24 22.60
C SER A 697 -6.55 15.78 22.44
N VAL A 698 -6.67 15.08 23.54
CA VAL A 698 -7.19 13.71 23.60
C VAL A 698 -8.64 13.65 24.09
N VAL A 699 -9.28 14.78 24.21
CA VAL A 699 -10.66 14.89 24.73
C VAL A 699 -11.68 14.09 23.90
N PHE A 700 -11.41 13.89 22.62
CA PHE A 700 -12.25 13.05 21.76
C PHE A 700 -12.36 11.61 22.27
N ALA A 701 -11.36 11.09 22.94
CA ALA A 701 -11.37 9.75 23.51
C ALA A 701 -12.46 9.59 24.59
N GLU A 702 -12.84 10.66 25.26
CA GLU A 702 -13.94 10.63 26.23
C GLU A 702 -15.27 10.23 25.59
N SER A 703 -15.52 10.66 24.36
CA SER A 703 -16.73 10.26 23.63
C SER A 703 -16.74 8.76 23.29
N ILE A 704 -15.56 8.16 23.07
CA ILE A 704 -15.44 6.72 22.85
C ILE A 704 -15.66 5.97 24.18
N PHE A 705 -15.01 6.41 25.27
CA PHE A 705 -15.14 5.79 26.58
C PHE A 705 -16.53 5.98 27.21
N ALA A 706 -17.30 6.96 26.76
CA ALA A 706 -18.67 7.16 27.24
C ALA A 706 -19.66 6.06 26.81
N ASN A 707 -19.27 5.18 25.84
CA ASN A 707 -20.11 4.08 25.37
C ASN A 707 -20.02 2.80 26.22
N LEU A 708 -19.84 2.96 27.52
CA LEU A 708 -19.86 1.85 28.47
C LEU A 708 -21.26 1.59 29.01
N PRO A 709 -21.55 0.39 29.55
CA PRO A 709 -22.84 0.05 30.11
C PRO A 709 -23.21 0.85 31.39
N TYR A 710 -22.31 1.67 31.91
CA TYR A 710 -22.51 2.56 33.05
C TYR A 710 -21.77 3.88 32.81
N ARG A 711 -22.24 4.98 33.42
CA ARG A 711 -21.62 6.31 33.23
C ARG A 711 -20.52 6.56 34.25
N THR A 712 -20.85 6.53 35.53
CA THR A 712 -19.93 6.91 36.61
C THR A 712 -20.24 6.10 37.86
N ILE A 713 -19.20 5.78 38.59
CA ILE A 713 -19.36 5.20 39.92
C ILE A 713 -19.68 6.32 40.88
N GLU A 714 -20.75 6.16 41.59
CA GLU A 714 -21.22 7.17 42.57
C GLU A 714 -20.65 6.93 43.93
N THR A 715 -20.69 5.68 44.41
CA THR A 715 -20.27 5.24 45.71
C THR A 715 -20.06 3.73 45.73
N TYR A 716 -19.86 3.16 46.89
CA TYR A 716 -19.76 1.71 47.11
C TYR A 716 -20.74 1.29 48.17
N GLU A 717 -21.20 0.04 48.10
CA GLU A 717 -22.12 -0.58 49.05
C GLU A 717 -21.65 -2.01 49.33
N GLU A 718 -21.88 -2.46 50.57
CA GLU A 718 -21.64 -3.84 50.92
C GLU A 718 -22.82 -4.71 50.49
N THR A 719 -22.56 -5.72 49.66
CA THR A 719 -23.58 -6.65 49.17
C THR A 719 -23.04 -8.09 49.34
N ASN A 720 -23.74 -8.90 50.07
CA ASN A 720 -23.36 -10.31 50.33
C ASN A 720 -21.91 -10.49 50.87
N GLY A 721 -21.45 -9.58 51.72
CA GLY A 721 -20.11 -9.65 52.29
C GLY A 721 -18.99 -9.20 51.34
N ARG A 722 -19.33 -8.58 50.25
CA ARG A 722 -18.40 -7.98 49.28
C ARG A 722 -18.76 -6.51 49.03
N ILE A 723 -17.75 -5.69 48.86
CA ILE A 723 -17.94 -4.27 48.51
C ILE A 723 -18.08 -4.15 46.99
N GLU A 724 -19.23 -3.65 46.55
CA GLU A 724 -19.59 -3.48 45.16
C GLU A 724 -19.79 -2.01 44.79
N PRO A 725 -19.45 -1.59 43.57
CA PRO A 725 -19.67 -0.21 43.11
C PRO A 725 -21.14 0.05 42.79
N VAL A 726 -21.59 1.24 43.14
CA VAL A 726 -22.92 1.75 42.80
C VAL A 726 -22.80 2.66 41.55
N PHE A 727 -23.53 2.31 40.51
CA PHE A 727 -23.46 3.02 39.22
C PHE A 727 -24.61 3.98 39.02
N ASN A 728 -24.33 5.07 38.33
CA ASN A 728 -25.36 5.90 37.74
C ASN A 728 -25.94 5.23 36.46
N SER A 729 -27.27 5.33 36.29
CA SER A 729 -27.95 4.78 35.11
C SER A 729 -27.50 5.43 33.81
N CYS A 730 -27.36 4.65 32.75
CA CYS A 730 -26.95 5.12 31.43
C CYS A 730 -27.72 4.40 30.32
N GLU A 731 -28.23 5.15 29.36
CA GLU A 731 -28.54 4.62 28.03
C GLU A 731 -27.26 4.64 27.21
N ASN A 732 -26.84 3.49 26.70
CA ASN A 732 -25.67 3.37 25.86
C ASN A 732 -26.02 2.78 24.48
N ASP A 733 -25.15 3.02 23.50
CA ASP A 733 -25.19 2.35 22.20
C ASP A 733 -24.58 0.96 22.32
N LYS A 734 -25.46 -0.07 22.46
CA LYS A 734 -25.03 -1.46 22.63
C LYS A 734 -24.22 -1.99 21.46
N GLU A 735 -24.57 -1.59 20.22
CA GLU A 735 -23.86 -2.01 19.01
C GLU A 735 -22.46 -1.40 18.97
N MET A 736 -22.36 -0.09 19.28
CA MET A 736 -21.07 0.59 19.36
C MET A 736 -20.18 -0.02 20.45
N ASN A 737 -20.75 -0.32 21.63
CA ASN A 737 -20.02 -0.97 22.70
C ASN A 737 -19.49 -2.35 22.26
N GLN A 738 -20.32 -3.15 21.57
CA GLN A 738 -19.91 -4.45 21.07
C GLN A 738 -18.85 -4.32 19.98
N ALA A 739 -18.98 -3.39 19.04
CA ALA A 739 -17.98 -3.13 18.03
C ALA A 739 -16.63 -2.74 18.64
N LEU A 740 -16.60 -1.82 19.59
CA LEU A 740 -15.38 -1.44 20.30
C LEU A 740 -14.76 -2.63 21.02
N LYS A 741 -15.52 -3.42 21.77
CA LYS A 741 -15.01 -4.61 22.47
C LYS A 741 -14.33 -5.61 21.54
N THR A 742 -14.99 -5.90 20.42
CA THR A 742 -14.53 -6.93 19.50
C THR A 742 -13.35 -6.46 18.66
N TYR A 743 -13.46 -5.28 18.07
CA TYR A 743 -12.52 -4.86 17.03
C TYR A 743 -11.29 -4.13 17.57
N LEU A 744 -11.34 -3.52 18.75
CA LEU A 744 -10.12 -3.08 19.43
C LEU A 744 -9.26 -4.27 19.87
N VAL A 745 -9.88 -5.32 20.38
CA VAL A 745 -9.21 -6.57 20.74
C VAL A 745 -8.63 -7.26 19.49
N ARG A 746 -9.43 -7.33 18.40
CA ARG A 746 -8.96 -7.89 17.13
C ARG A 746 -7.72 -7.14 16.63
N PHE A 747 -7.79 -5.81 16.55
CA PHE A 747 -6.63 -5.04 16.09
C PHE A 747 -5.41 -5.22 16.99
N ALA A 748 -5.59 -5.31 18.31
CA ALA A 748 -4.49 -5.58 19.23
C ALA A 748 -3.81 -6.93 18.95
N LYS A 749 -4.61 -7.99 18.70
CA LYS A 749 -4.09 -9.30 18.30
C LYS A 749 -3.39 -9.27 16.94
N ASP A 750 -4.01 -8.64 15.93
CA ASP A 750 -3.46 -8.53 14.59
C ASP A 750 -2.14 -7.75 14.59
N PHE A 751 -2.07 -6.65 15.35
CA PHE A 751 -0.84 -5.87 15.51
C PHE A 751 0.27 -6.70 16.19
N CYS A 752 -0.03 -7.42 17.26
CA CYS A 752 0.91 -8.31 17.92
C CYS A 752 1.39 -9.45 17.01
N ALA A 753 0.51 -9.98 16.16
CA ALA A 753 0.83 -11.07 15.23
C ALA A 753 1.82 -10.66 14.13
N LEU A 754 1.98 -9.36 13.85
CA LEU A 754 2.97 -8.86 12.90
C LEU A 754 4.41 -9.16 13.35
N ASN A 755 4.67 -9.31 14.64
CA ASN A 755 5.99 -9.57 15.21
C ASN A 755 7.08 -8.65 14.64
N LEU A 756 6.80 -7.34 14.64
CA LEU A 756 7.67 -6.33 14.08
C LEU A 756 8.99 -6.25 14.87
N GLU A 757 10.08 -5.87 14.17
CA GLU A 757 11.39 -5.62 14.81
C GLU A 757 11.32 -4.46 15.81
N ASP A 758 10.52 -3.45 15.52
CA ASP A 758 10.32 -2.29 16.38
C ASP A 758 8.83 -1.94 16.50
N GLU A 759 8.13 -2.71 17.31
CA GLU A 759 6.70 -2.52 17.59
C GLU A 759 6.42 -1.16 18.27
N PHE A 760 7.36 -0.67 19.08
CA PHE A 760 7.16 0.58 19.82
C PHE A 760 7.24 1.80 18.92
N THR A 761 8.25 1.88 18.06
CA THR A 761 8.37 2.97 17.09
C THR A 761 7.20 2.97 16.11
N THR A 762 6.82 1.80 15.61
CA THR A 762 5.63 1.67 14.76
C THR A 762 4.37 2.12 15.49
N GLY A 763 4.20 1.72 16.76
CA GLY A 763 3.08 2.14 17.60
C GLY A 763 3.01 3.67 17.75
N HIS A 764 4.14 4.34 17.98
CA HIS A 764 4.19 5.79 18.06
C HIS A 764 3.82 6.46 16.74
N TYR A 765 4.30 5.97 15.60
CA TYR A 765 3.91 6.50 14.29
C TYR A 765 2.42 6.32 14.01
N LEU A 766 1.85 5.19 14.40
CA LEU A 766 0.40 4.95 14.26
C LEU A 766 -0.41 5.92 15.11
N TYR A 767 -0.02 6.12 16.35
CA TYR A 767 -0.67 7.06 17.24
C TYR A 767 -0.59 8.48 16.67
N ASP A 768 0.58 8.92 16.26
CA ASP A 768 0.80 10.25 15.68
C ASP A 768 0.05 10.42 14.36
N PHE A 769 0.00 9.39 13.51
CA PHE A 769 -0.82 9.39 12.31
C PHE A 769 -2.30 9.58 12.63
N GLY A 770 -2.83 8.80 13.59
CA GLY A 770 -4.21 8.94 14.04
C GLY A 770 -4.52 10.34 14.55
N MET A 771 -3.64 10.91 15.36
CA MET A 771 -3.80 12.24 15.93
C MET A 771 -3.69 13.36 14.89
N ALA A 772 -2.73 13.26 13.96
CA ALA A 772 -2.52 14.25 12.91
C ALA A 772 -3.68 14.26 11.90
N ASN A 773 -4.20 13.09 11.56
CA ASN A 773 -5.19 12.94 10.51
C ASN A 773 -6.64 13.03 11.00
N PHE A 774 -6.88 12.99 12.31
CA PHE A 774 -8.22 13.08 12.88
C PHE A 774 -9.00 14.31 12.36
N LYS A 775 -8.35 15.45 12.23
CA LYS A 775 -8.95 16.66 11.68
C LYS A 775 -9.06 16.69 10.15
N GLN A 776 -8.09 16.06 9.48
CA GLN A 776 -8.03 16.05 8.01
C GLN A 776 -9.00 15.06 7.38
N THR A 777 -9.37 14.00 8.10
CA THR A 777 -10.31 12.98 7.66
C THR A 777 -11.77 13.29 8.01
N THR A 778 -12.11 14.51 8.35
CA THR A 778 -13.49 14.93 8.67
C THR A 778 -14.47 14.78 7.50
N ASP A 779 -13.99 14.53 6.28
CA ASP A 779 -14.83 14.20 5.12
C ASP A 779 -15.15 12.70 5.03
N ASP A 780 -14.45 11.86 5.78
CA ASP A 780 -14.73 10.43 5.85
C ASP A 780 -16.13 10.19 6.45
N PRO A 781 -17.03 9.49 5.73
CA PRO A 781 -18.39 9.22 6.18
C PRO A 781 -18.44 8.46 7.52
N ILE A 782 -17.50 7.56 7.77
CA ILE A 782 -17.45 6.78 9.01
C ILE A 782 -17.10 7.67 10.20
N LEU A 783 -16.06 8.49 10.08
CA LEU A 783 -15.73 9.45 11.12
C LEU A 783 -16.85 10.47 11.32
N LEU A 784 -17.44 10.97 10.25
CA LEU A 784 -18.49 11.97 10.32
C LEU A 784 -19.76 11.44 10.97
N ASN A 785 -20.22 10.25 10.55
CA ASN A 785 -21.50 9.69 10.96
C ASN A 785 -21.40 8.86 12.24
N VAL A 786 -20.35 8.06 12.40
CA VAL A 786 -20.20 7.22 13.59
C VAL A 786 -19.62 8.05 14.74
N PHE A 787 -18.40 8.56 14.58
CA PHE A 787 -17.73 9.29 15.66
C PHE A 787 -18.46 10.61 15.99
N GLY A 788 -18.85 11.39 14.99
CA GLY A 788 -19.57 12.64 15.17
C GLY A 788 -20.93 12.48 15.88
N SER A 789 -21.48 11.26 15.92
CA SER A 789 -22.75 10.94 16.60
C SER A 789 -22.55 10.27 17.96
N LEU A 790 -21.31 9.96 18.35
CA LEU A 790 -21.03 9.44 19.68
C LEU A 790 -21.46 10.45 20.74
N LYS A 791 -22.18 9.95 21.73
CA LYS A 791 -22.64 10.76 22.84
C LYS A 791 -21.55 10.87 23.90
N ASP A 792 -21.29 12.06 24.32
CA ASP A 792 -20.37 12.35 25.40
C ASP A 792 -21.12 12.68 26.69
N ALA A 793 -20.53 12.35 27.80
CA ALA A 793 -21.06 12.69 29.12
C ALA A 793 -20.62 14.13 29.50
N VAL A 794 -21.51 15.08 29.37
CA VAL A 794 -21.29 16.48 29.77
C VAL A 794 -21.74 16.67 31.22
N ALA A 795 -21.03 17.48 31.97
CA ALA A 795 -21.38 17.88 33.33
C ALA A 795 -21.65 16.73 34.32
N LEU A 796 -20.63 15.94 34.61
CA LEU A 796 -20.67 14.79 35.52
C LEU A 796 -21.69 13.71 35.14
N GLY A 797 -22.00 13.59 33.86
CA GLY A 797 -22.85 12.52 33.34
C GLY A 797 -24.33 12.82 33.29
N GLU A 798 -24.78 14.05 33.53
CA GLU A 798 -26.18 14.39 33.52
C GLU A 798 -26.82 14.62 32.15
N ARG A 799 -26.02 14.91 31.14
CA ARG A 799 -26.48 15.08 29.75
C ARG A 799 -25.56 14.32 28.83
N ALA A 800 -26.16 13.58 27.91
CA ALA A 800 -25.47 12.98 26.80
C ALA A 800 -25.69 13.89 25.56
N GLU A 801 -24.63 14.53 25.11
CA GLU A 801 -24.62 15.33 23.88
C GLU A 801 -23.76 14.64 22.82
N GLU A 802 -24.19 14.70 21.56
CA GLU A 802 -23.37 14.20 20.46
C GLU A 802 -22.06 15.00 20.37
N TYR A 803 -20.99 14.36 19.98
CA TYR A 803 -19.70 15.02 19.76
C TYR A 803 -19.80 16.16 18.75
N ALA A 804 -20.50 15.92 17.64
CA ALA A 804 -20.77 16.88 16.59
C ALA A 804 -22.26 16.83 16.16
N PRO A 805 -23.17 17.41 16.96
CA PRO A 805 -24.58 17.46 16.59
C PRO A 805 -24.76 18.26 15.29
N PRO A 806 -25.66 17.87 14.38
CA PRO A 806 -25.94 18.66 13.18
C PRO A 806 -26.63 19.96 13.53
N VAL A 807 -26.36 21.00 12.76
CA VAL A 807 -27.10 22.26 12.85
C VAL A 807 -28.52 22.06 12.35
N THR A 808 -29.51 22.42 13.17
CA THR A 808 -30.92 22.33 12.89
C THR A 808 -31.57 23.72 12.78
N PHE A 809 -32.84 23.79 12.36
CA PHE A 809 -33.59 25.03 12.39
C PHE A 809 -33.65 25.62 13.82
N GLN A 810 -33.85 24.78 14.82
CA GLN A 810 -33.82 25.22 16.22
C GLN A 810 -32.50 25.82 16.65
N THR A 811 -31.38 25.23 16.21
CA THR A 811 -30.05 25.77 16.45
C THR A 811 -29.89 27.19 15.90
N ILE A 812 -30.42 27.42 14.69
CA ILE A 812 -30.38 28.74 14.06
C ILE A 812 -31.22 29.74 14.84
N VAL A 813 -32.43 29.35 15.26
CA VAL A 813 -33.32 30.19 16.10
C VAL A 813 -32.65 30.50 17.44
N ASP A 814 -32.02 29.55 18.06
CA ASP A 814 -31.29 29.74 19.33
C ASP A 814 -30.13 30.70 19.18
N TRP A 815 -29.39 30.65 18.09
CA TRP A 815 -28.36 31.64 17.75
C TRP A 815 -28.89 33.05 17.57
N MET A 816 -30.02 33.16 16.87
CA MET A 816 -30.66 34.46 16.69
C MET A 816 -31.09 35.08 18.02
N HIS A 817 -31.39 34.26 19.03
CA HIS A 817 -31.71 34.66 20.39
C HIS A 817 -30.48 34.73 21.32
N GLY A 818 -29.26 34.64 20.77
CA GLY A 818 -28.04 34.81 21.52
C GLY A 818 -27.64 33.61 22.38
N LYS A 819 -28.24 32.40 22.14
CA LYS A 819 -27.82 31.17 22.79
C LYS A 819 -26.64 30.58 22.09
N SER A 820 -25.69 30.07 22.86
CA SER A 820 -24.51 29.36 22.31
C SER A 820 -24.90 27.98 21.80
N TYR A 821 -24.33 27.61 20.66
CA TYR A 821 -24.41 26.26 20.13
C TYR A 821 -23.20 25.42 20.66
N HIS A 822 -23.51 24.32 21.34
CA HIS A 822 -22.47 23.47 21.92
C HIS A 822 -22.13 22.33 20.98
N THR A 823 -20.90 22.28 20.55
CA THR A 823 -20.31 21.20 19.77
C THR A 823 -18.82 21.09 20.08
N LYS A 824 -18.29 19.88 20.07
CA LYS A 824 -16.85 19.66 20.24
C LYS A 824 -16.09 19.78 18.91
N SER A 825 -16.77 19.57 17.79
CA SER A 825 -16.24 19.82 16.46
C SER A 825 -17.27 20.55 15.60
N PHE A 826 -17.08 21.85 15.48
CA PHE A 826 -17.96 22.68 14.65
C PHE A 826 -17.90 22.28 13.17
N GLU A 827 -16.73 21.91 12.68
CA GLU A 827 -16.53 21.48 11.30
C GLU A 827 -17.34 20.21 10.99
N MET A 828 -17.24 19.17 11.82
CA MET A 828 -18.02 17.94 11.65
C MET A 828 -19.51 18.22 11.76
N SER A 829 -19.94 19.07 12.72
CA SER A 829 -21.33 19.48 12.86
C SER A 829 -21.85 20.13 11.59
N MET A 830 -21.08 21.02 10.99
CA MET A 830 -21.45 21.67 9.72
C MET A 830 -21.53 20.68 8.57
N LYS A 831 -20.60 19.72 8.48
CA LYS A 831 -20.63 18.69 7.44
C LYS A 831 -21.82 17.74 7.58
N LYS A 832 -22.18 17.35 8.79
CA LYS A 832 -23.40 16.58 9.10
C LYS A 832 -24.70 17.33 8.81
N SER A 833 -24.66 18.66 8.72
CA SER A 833 -25.85 19.50 8.58
C SER A 833 -26.38 19.50 7.15
N LYS A 834 -27.70 19.65 6.97
CA LYS A 834 -28.34 19.85 5.66
C LYS A 834 -27.79 21.10 4.98
N PHE A 835 -27.64 21.04 3.65
CA PHE A 835 -27.05 22.13 2.84
C PHE A 835 -27.67 23.50 3.13
N ILE A 836 -29.01 23.57 3.31
CA ILE A 836 -29.72 24.81 3.58
C ILE A 836 -29.29 25.46 4.90
N TYR A 837 -29.06 24.66 5.95
CA TYR A 837 -28.61 25.18 7.25
C TYR A 837 -27.18 25.66 7.22
N ARG A 838 -26.31 24.96 6.43
CA ARG A 838 -24.95 25.41 6.17
C ARG A 838 -24.90 26.73 5.45
N TRP A 839 -25.78 26.92 4.46
CA TRP A 839 -25.88 28.18 3.69
C TRP A 839 -26.39 29.33 4.58
N ILE A 840 -27.44 29.12 5.36
CA ILE A 840 -28.00 30.12 6.31
C ILE A 840 -26.92 30.52 7.32
N TYR A 841 -26.19 29.57 7.89
CA TYR A 841 -25.12 29.85 8.84
C TYR A 841 -23.99 30.67 8.21
N LYS A 842 -23.53 30.29 7.04
CA LYS A 842 -22.47 31.03 6.32
C LYS A 842 -22.91 32.47 5.99
N SER A 843 -24.16 32.63 5.59
CA SER A 843 -24.75 33.94 5.31
C SER A 843 -24.86 34.80 6.57
N TYR A 844 -25.25 34.20 7.70
CA TYR A 844 -25.29 34.87 9.00
C TYR A 844 -23.89 35.28 9.48
N CYS A 845 -22.89 34.43 9.37
CA CYS A 845 -21.51 34.78 9.70
C CYS A 845 -21.01 35.93 8.80
N TYR A 846 -21.25 35.84 7.49
CA TYR A 846 -20.90 36.93 6.57
C TYR A 846 -21.57 38.26 6.94
N TYR A 847 -22.85 38.21 7.33
CA TYR A 847 -23.58 39.39 7.83
C TYR A 847 -22.94 39.95 9.11
N CYS A 848 -22.62 39.09 10.08
CA CYS A 848 -22.01 39.52 11.34
C CYS A 848 -20.63 40.14 11.12
N ASP A 849 -19.79 39.51 10.27
CA ASP A 849 -18.41 39.96 10.06
C ASP A 849 -18.33 41.21 9.18
N ASN A 850 -19.14 41.32 8.14
CA ASN A 850 -18.99 42.36 7.12
C ASN A 850 -20.02 43.50 7.23
N ILE A 851 -21.16 43.26 7.81
CA ILE A 851 -22.25 44.27 7.87
C ILE A 851 -22.41 44.77 9.30
N ARG A 852 -22.64 43.89 10.25
CA ARG A 852 -22.87 44.32 11.65
C ARG A 852 -21.64 44.99 12.25
N GLY A 853 -20.44 44.43 11.99
CA GLY A 853 -19.16 45.00 12.43
C GLY A 853 -18.90 46.41 11.88
N LYS A 854 -19.31 46.68 10.62
CA LYS A 854 -19.20 48.03 10.00
C LYS A 854 -20.24 49.01 10.49
N ILE A 855 -21.47 48.56 10.77
CA ILE A 855 -22.54 49.41 11.26
C ILE A 855 -22.25 49.89 12.70
N PHE A 856 -21.63 49.06 13.53
CA PHE A 856 -21.31 49.40 14.91
C PHE A 856 -19.97 50.13 15.06
N LYS A 857 -18.99 49.98 14.13
CA LYS A 857 -17.76 50.82 14.13
C LYS A 857 -17.99 52.26 13.76
N ASN A 858 -19.09 52.59 13.12
CA ASN A 858 -19.49 53.99 12.79
C ASN A 858 -20.31 54.68 13.87
N LYS A 859 -20.48 54.08 15.07
CA LYS A 859 -21.25 54.68 16.19
C LYS A 859 -20.40 54.93 17.45
N TYR A 860 -19.07 54.88 17.37
CA TYR A 860 -18.17 55.35 18.43
C TYR A 860 -17.09 56.20 17.84
#